data_2b45ebcd7bfe1d0b710e10e5450099da
#
_entry.id   2b45ebcd7bfe1d0b710e10e5450099da
#
_cell.length_a   1.000
_cell.length_b   1.000
_cell.length_c   1.000
_cell.angle_alpha   90.00
_cell.angle_beta   90.00
_cell.angle_gamma   90.00
#
_symmetry.space_group_name_H-M   'P 1'
#
loop_
_entity.id
_entity.type
_entity.pdbx_description
1 polymer ?
#
loop_
_entity_poly.entity_id
_entity_poly.type
_entity_poly.pdbx_seq_one_letter_code
_entity_poly.pdbx_strand_id
1 'polypeptide(L)'
;MTQPLRLDIKRKLAQRSERVKSVDLHPTEPWIMSSLYSGSVCIWNYQTQTMVKSFEVSELPGFFLNFAIYISMYADVPLCSCNHVLTVRSAKFIPRKQWVVAGADDMFIRVYNYNTMDKVKMFEAHTDYIRCVAVHPTLPYVLSSSDDMLIKLWDWDKGWMCTQIFEGHSHYVMQVTFNPKDTNTFASASLDRTVKIWSLGSPDPNFTLDGHSKGVNCVDYFTGGDRPYLITGSDDQTAKVWDYQTKSCVQTLEGHAHNVSAVCFHPELPIIMTGSEDGTVRLWHSTTYRLENTLNYGLERVWALGYMKGSRRVVIGYDEGTIMIKIGREVPVASMDSSGKIIWAKHNEIQTVNIKAVADTETADGERLPLAVKELGSCDLYPQSLRHNPNGRFVVVCGDGEYIIYTALAWRNRSFGSALEIVWSTEGEYAVRESTSKIKIYSKNFQERKSIRPAFSAERIYGGVLLAMCTNDFICFYDWAECRLIRRIDVNVKNVYWADSGDLVTIASDSSFYILKYNRDLVSSHIDGGASVGEEGVEDAFELLHEINERVRTGLWIGDCFIYNNSSWRLNYCVGGEVTTMFHLDRPMYLLGYLANQSRVYLIDKEFNVVGYTLLLSLIEYKTLVMRGDLERANAVLPSIPKEQHNSVAHFLESRGMLEEALDIATDPNYRFDLAVQLGSLEVAKEIAVEARSESKWKQLGELAMSTGKLEMAEECLLQATDFSGLLLLYSSLGDAEGITKLASMAKELGKNNVAFLCLFMLGKLEECLQLLVDSNRIPEAALMARSYLPSKVSDIVSIWKKDLQKVNSKAAESLADPAEYPNLFEDWQIALNVEATHAPKRGVYPPAEEYMTYAERSSESLVEAFKSMNVEEEVPSENGDPAHEVIEDDGVEESQEDAVEVEPDDSIDGGVLVNGNDGEEHWVLTPDQ
;
A
#
# COMPACT_ATOMS: atom_id res chain seq x y z
N MET A 1 9.30 -4.64 -35.55
CA MET A 1 9.99 -4.94 -34.28
C MET A 1 9.02 -5.69 -33.39
N THR A 2 9.42 -6.81 -32.84
CA THR A 2 8.61 -7.61 -31.88
C THR A 2 8.44 -6.83 -30.58
N GLN A 3 7.30 -6.96 -29.91
CA GLN A 3 7.02 -6.29 -28.66
C GLN A 3 7.97 -6.81 -27.54
N PRO A 4 8.51 -5.94 -26.68
CA PRO A 4 9.29 -6.39 -25.54
C PRO A 4 8.44 -7.25 -24.60
N LEU A 5 9.07 -8.28 -24.02
CA LEU A 5 8.51 -9.00 -22.89
C LEU A 5 8.27 -7.99 -21.77
N ARG A 6 7.02 -7.71 -21.42
CA ARG A 6 6.70 -6.84 -20.29
C ARG A 6 7.03 -7.57 -18.99
N LEU A 7 8.31 -7.55 -18.64
CA LEU A 7 8.80 -8.19 -17.43
C LEU A 7 8.51 -7.29 -16.23
N ASP A 8 7.81 -7.82 -15.26
CA ASP A 8 7.65 -7.19 -13.93
C ASP A 8 8.84 -7.64 -13.08
N ILE A 9 9.76 -6.71 -12.80
CA ILE A 9 11.00 -6.99 -12.08
C ILE A 9 10.90 -6.36 -10.70
N LYS A 10 10.83 -7.20 -9.66
CA LYS A 10 10.74 -6.75 -8.27
C LYS A 10 11.98 -7.16 -7.49
N ARG A 11 12.66 -6.19 -6.90
CA ARG A 11 13.72 -6.46 -5.94
C ARG A 11 13.12 -7.01 -4.65
N LYS A 12 13.64 -8.15 -4.19
CA LYS A 12 13.16 -8.86 -2.99
C LYS A 12 14.15 -8.84 -1.83
N LEU A 13 15.45 -8.82 -2.15
CA LEU A 13 16.53 -8.74 -1.18
C LEU A 13 17.62 -7.85 -1.75
N ALA A 14 18.24 -7.04 -0.91
CA ALA A 14 19.49 -6.36 -1.19
C ALA A 14 20.35 -6.44 0.07
N GLN A 15 21.44 -7.16 0.00
CA GLN A 15 22.35 -7.37 1.11
C GLN A 15 23.73 -6.86 0.74
N ARG A 16 24.21 -5.89 1.46
CA ARG A 16 25.59 -5.42 1.31
C ARG A 16 26.56 -6.43 1.90
N SER A 17 27.61 -6.70 1.19
CA SER A 17 28.72 -7.55 1.59
C SER A 17 29.96 -7.13 0.80
N GLU A 18 31.09 -7.70 1.08
CA GLU A 18 32.24 -7.64 0.21
C GLU A 18 31.98 -8.35 -1.12
N ARG A 19 32.90 -8.23 -2.07
CA ARG A 19 32.80 -8.78 -3.43
C ARG A 19 32.35 -10.23 -3.44
N VAL A 20 31.23 -10.48 -4.12
CA VAL A 20 30.62 -11.79 -4.28
C VAL A 20 31.19 -12.50 -5.51
N LYS A 21 31.83 -13.65 -5.34
CA LYS A 21 32.43 -14.43 -6.44
C LYS A 21 31.51 -15.50 -7.01
N SER A 22 30.69 -16.13 -6.19
CA SER A 22 29.66 -17.05 -6.67
C SER A 22 28.40 -16.97 -5.82
N VAL A 23 27.28 -17.35 -6.40
CA VAL A 23 25.98 -17.47 -5.73
C VAL A 23 25.39 -18.86 -6.00
N ASP A 24 24.64 -19.36 -5.02
CA ASP A 24 23.86 -20.58 -5.15
C ASP A 24 22.57 -20.48 -4.34
N LEU A 25 21.53 -21.21 -4.76
CA LEU A 25 20.23 -21.21 -4.08
C LEU A 25 19.92 -22.62 -3.59
N HIS A 26 19.43 -22.69 -2.36
CA HIS A 26 19.01 -23.97 -1.81
C HIS A 26 17.67 -24.41 -2.44
N PRO A 27 17.52 -25.67 -2.89
CA PRO A 27 16.34 -26.10 -3.63
C PRO A 27 15.05 -26.15 -2.79
N THR A 28 15.12 -26.36 -1.51
CA THR A 28 13.95 -26.50 -0.61
C THR A 28 13.85 -25.37 0.40
N GLU A 29 14.98 -24.95 0.98
CA GLU A 29 15.02 -23.89 1.98
C GLU A 29 15.06 -22.51 1.35
N PRO A 30 14.54 -21.47 2.03
CA PRO A 30 14.58 -20.09 1.53
C PRO A 30 15.96 -19.45 1.65
N TRP A 31 17.02 -20.16 1.27
CA TRP A 31 18.40 -19.74 1.48
C TRP A 31 19.12 -19.42 0.18
N ILE A 32 19.92 -18.35 0.28
CA ILE A 32 20.90 -17.94 -0.72
C ILE A 32 22.28 -18.08 -0.11
N MET A 33 23.20 -18.69 -0.83
CA MET A 33 24.60 -18.75 -0.45
C MET A 33 25.40 -17.83 -1.36
N SER A 34 26.32 -17.07 -0.78
CA SER A 34 27.29 -16.23 -1.48
C SER A 34 28.69 -16.54 -0.98
N SER A 35 29.61 -16.80 -1.91
CA SER A 35 31.04 -16.88 -1.60
C SER A 35 31.68 -15.52 -1.80
N LEU A 36 32.49 -15.08 -0.86
CA LEU A 36 33.02 -13.75 -0.78
C LEU A 36 34.55 -13.71 -1.04
N TYR A 37 34.98 -12.56 -1.53
CA TYR A 37 36.39 -12.27 -1.72
C TYR A 37 37.17 -12.24 -0.40
N SER A 38 36.48 -11.95 0.73
CA SER A 38 37.02 -11.99 2.09
C SER A 38 37.39 -13.37 2.63
N GLY A 39 37.16 -14.44 1.87
CA GLY A 39 37.43 -15.81 2.32
C GLY A 39 36.27 -16.46 3.10
N SER A 40 35.12 -15.84 3.14
CA SER A 40 33.94 -16.36 3.82
C SER A 40 32.86 -16.84 2.85
N VAL A 41 32.02 -17.78 3.32
CA VAL A 41 30.81 -18.23 2.66
C VAL A 41 29.63 -17.90 3.56
N CYS A 42 28.73 -17.05 3.10
CA CYS A 42 27.57 -16.60 3.85
C CYS A 42 26.29 -17.21 3.31
N ILE A 43 25.40 -17.64 4.21
CA ILE A 43 24.06 -18.13 3.89
C ILE A 43 23.02 -17.16 4.45
N TRP A 44 22.16 -16.64 3.57
CA TRP A 44 21.12 -15.68 3.88
C TRP A 44 19.73 -16.29 3.68
N ASN A 45 18.82 -16.00 4.60
CA ASN A 45 17.41 -16.29 4.38
C ASN A 45 16.75 -15.10 3.66
N TYR A 46 16.25 -15.32 2.44
CA TYR A 46 15.64 -14.25 1.63
C TYR A 46 14.22 -13.86 2.05
N GLN A 47 13.57 -14.62 2.94
CA GLN A 47 12.25 -14.28 3.48
C GLN A 47 12.39 -13.36 4.69
N THR A 48 13.23 -13.75 5.65
CA THR A 48 13.50 -12.98 6.88
C THR A 48 14.53 -11.86 6.65
N GLN A 49 15.29 -11.90 5.55
CA GLN A 49 16.38 -10.98 5.21
C GLN A 49 17.53 -11.00 6.23
N THR A 50 17.71 -12.10 6.93
CA THR A 50 18.73 -12.29 7.94
C THR A 50 19.84 -13.24 7.46
N MET A 51 21.06 -13.06 7.98
CA MET A 51 22.13 -14.02 7.80
C MET A 51 21.85 -15.24 8.71
N VAL A 52 21.76 -16.42 8.10
CA VAL A 52 21.50 -17.67 8.81
C VAL A 52 22.81 -18.27 9.34
N LYS A 53 23.84 -18.29 8.49
CA LYS A 53 25.13 -18.92 8.80
C LYS A 53 26.26 -18.26 8.00
N SER A 54 27.48 -18.32 8.56
CA SER A 54 28.71 -17.90 7.89
C SER A 54 29.81 -18.91 8.20
N PHE A 55 30.59 -19.27 7.18
CA PHE A 55 31.77 -20.11 7.30
C PHE A 55 32.99 -19.30 6.94
N GLU A 56 33.94 -19.20 7.84
CA GLU A 56 35.27 -18.68 7.54
C GLU A 56 36.11 -19.81 6.95
N VAL A 57 36.46 -19.68 5.68
CA VAL A 57 37.21 -20.70 4.94
C VAL A 57 38.71 -20.45 5.10
N SER A 58 39.12 -19.22 5.40
CA SER A 58 40.51 -18.77 5.44
C SER A 58 41.12 -18.79 6.86
N GLU A 59 41.05 -19.91 7.59
CA GLU A 59 42.03 -20.14 8.66
C GLU A 59 43.38 -20.42 7.99
N LEU A 60 44.31 -19.47 8.03
CA LEU A 60 45.71 -19.72 7.74
C LEU A 60 46.17 -20.90 8.60
N PRO A 61 46.63 -22.04 8.03
CA PRO A 61 47.29 -23.05 8.83
C PRO A 61 48.48 -22.36 9.52
N GLY A 62 48.58 -22.48 10.84
CA GLY A 62 49.61 -21.83 11.67
C GLY A 62 51.06 -22.06 11.21
N PHE A 63 51.28 -22.85 10.18
CA PHE A 63 52.54 -23.09 9.50
C PHE A 63 53.01 -21.89 8.66
N PHE A 64 52.14 -21.18 8.00
CA PHE A 64 52.52 -20.03 7.20
C PHE A 64 52.77 -18.76 8.05
N LEU A 65 52.09 -18.65 9.17
CA LEU A 65 52.38 -17.55 10.10
C LEU A 65 53.76 -17.70 10.73
N ASN A 66 54.17 -18.93 11.06
CA ASN A 66 55.49 -19.24 11.59
C ASN A 66 56.58 -19.07 10.54
N PHE A 67 56.31 -19.35 9.25
CA PHE A 67 57.27 -19.17 8.14
C PHE A 67 57.44 -17.71 7.79
N ALA A 68 56.39 -16.94 7.80
CA ALA A 68 56.45 -15.47 7.58
C ALA A 68 57.18 -14.76 8.75
N ILE A 69 56.95 -15.18 9.99
CA ILE A 69 57.65 -14.71 11.15
C ILE A 69 59.13 -15.12 11.12
N TYR A 70 59.45 -16.35 10.65
CA TYR A 70 60.82 -16.84 10.53
C TYR A 70 61.61 -16.07 9.45
N ILE A 71 60.99 -15.77 8.32
CA ILE A 71 61.64 -14.91 7.26
C ILE A 71 61.80 -13.49 7.73
N SER A 72 60.86 -12.91 8.45
CA SER A 72 60.96 -11.57 9.01
C SER A 72 62.07 -11.42 10.07
N MET A 73 62.33 -12.47 10.82
CA MET A 73 63.41 -12.49 11.85
C MET A 73 64.83 -12.64 11.25
N TYR A 74 64.97 -13.15 10.03
CA TYR A 74 66.31 -13.39 9.41
C TYR A 74 66.65 -12.49 8.24
N ALA A 75 65.72 -11.68 7.71
CA ALA A 75 65.97 -10.93 6.46
C ALA A 75 65.84 -9.40 6.58
N ASP A 76 65.57 -8.84 7.77
CA ASP A 76 65.36 -7.37 7.97
C ASP A 76 64.39 -6.72 6.95
N VAL A 77 63.45 -7.52 6.40
CA VAL A 77 62.39 -7.03 5.53
C VAL A 77 61.26 -6.59 6.43
N PRO A 78 60.78 -5.33 6.37
CA PRO A 78 59.64 -4.90 7.12
C PRO A 78 58.47 -5.83 6.73
N LEU A 79 57.79 -6.36 7.73
CA LEU A 79 56.50 -7.06 7.57
C LEU A 79 55.55 -6.10 6.83
N CYS A 80 55.69 -6.07 5.50
CA CYS A 80 54.65 -5.56 4.66
C CYS A 80 53.46 -6.45 4.95
N SER A 81 52.38 -5.93 5.53
CA SER A 81 51.17 -6.64 5.86
C SER A 81 50.45 -7.05 4.57
N CYS A 82 51.04 -7.99 3.85
CA CYS A 82 50.31 -8.73 2.82
C CYS A 82 49.36 -9.69 3.54
N ASN A 83 48.28 -9.15 4.06
CA ASN A 83 47.07 -9.94 4.34
C ASN A 83 46.63 -10.49 2.99
N HIS A 84 47.21 -11.61 2.54
CA HIS A 84 46.67 -12.38 1.44
C HIS A 84 45.30 -12.92 1.92
N VAL A 85 44.27 -12.13 1.64
CA VAL A 85 42.88 -12.59 1.81
C VAL A 85 42.65 -13.76 0.87
N LEU A 86 42.50 -14.95 1.43
CA LEU A 86 42.21 -16.15 0.66
C LEU A 86 40.79 -16.12 0.12
N THR A 87 40.64 -15.77 -1.14
CA THR A 87 39.31 -15.66 -1.79
C THR A 87 38.64 -17.01 -1.95
N VAL A 88 37.38 -17.14 -1.56
CA VAL A 88 36.51 -18.26 -1.95
C VAL A 88 35.86 -17.92 -3.29
N ARG A 89 36.27 -18.63 -4.35
CA ARG A 89 35.80 -18.30 -5.71
C ARG A 89 34.51 -18.98 -6.07
N SER A 90 34.25 -20.17 -5.54
CA SER A 90 33.04 -20.91 -5.83
C SER A 90 32.60 -21.74 -4.65
N ALA A 91 31.30 -21.69 -4.36
CA ALA A 91 30.68 -22.55 -3.36
C ALA A 91 29.32 -23.06 -3.87
N LYS A 92 28.99 -24.32 -3.54
CA LYS A 92 27.77 -25.00 -3.96
C LYS A 92 27.14 -25.80 -2.83
N PHE A 93 25.82 -25.83 -2.79
CA PHE A 93 25.08 -26.72 -1.89
C PHE A 93 25.10 -28.18 -2.39
N ILE A 94 25.24 -29.12 -1.46
CA ILE A 94 24.96 -30.53 -1.66
C ILE A 94 23.78 -30.93 -0.74
N PRO A 95 22.52 -30.63 -1.12
CA PRO A 95 21.35 -30.77 -0.23
C PRO A 95 21.15 -32.20 0.26
N ARG A 96 21.47 -33.20 -0.56
CA ARG A 96 21.36 -34.64 -0.22
C ARG A 96 22.15 -35.05 1.01
N LYS A 97 23.28 -34.39 1.30
CA LYS A 97 24.17 -34.65 2.43
C LYS A 97 24.13 -33.51 3.47
N GLN A 98 23.38 -32.45 3.20
CA GLN A 98 23.36 -31.22 4.02
C GLN A 98 24.75 -30.55 4.10
N TRP A 99 25.48 -30.58 2.98
CA TRP A 99 26.83 -30.03 2.86
C TRP A 99 26.91 -28.79 1.98
N VAL A 100 27.94 -28.01 2.26
CA VAL A 100 28.44 -26.95 1.38
C VAL A 100 29.85 -27.36 0.95
N VAL A 101 30.11 -27.34 -0.34
CA VAL A 101 31.45 -27.53 -0.90
C VAL A 101 31.97 -26.17 -1.40
N ALA A 102 33.20 -25.82 -1.01
CA ALA A 102 33.82 -24.54 -1.36
C ALA A 102 35.24 -24.76 -1.89
N GLY A 103 35.58 -24.08 -3.01
CA GLY A 103 36.91 -24.02 -3.58
C GLY A 103 37.50 -22.61 -3.46
N ALA A 104 38.75 -22.51 -3.05
CA ALA A 104 39.41 -21.26 -2.75
C ALA A 104 40.79 -21.12 -3.43
N ASP A 105 41.41 -19.94 -3.30
CA ASP A 105 42.70 -19.61 -3.88
C ASP A 105 43.89 -20.34 -3.23
N ASP A 106 43.67 -21.00 -2.11
CA ASP A 106 44.66 -21.85 -1.45
C ASP A 106 44.75 -23.28 -1.99
N MET A 107 44.12 -23.56 -3.14
CA MET A 107 44.14 -24.87 -3.82
C MET A 107 43.38 -26.00 -3.12
N PHE A 108 42.74 -25.69 -1.97
CA PHE A 108 41.97 -26.65 -1.19
C PHE A 108 40.48 -26.60 -1.48
N ILE A 109 39.87 -27.77 -1.50
CA ILE A 109 38.42 -27.93 -1.40
C ILE A 109 38.07 -28.23 0.07
N ARG A 110 37.07 -27.50 0.56
CA ARG A 110 36.53 -27.67 1.92
C ARG A 110 35.05 -28.03 1.84
N VAL A 111 34.67 -28.95 2.70
CA VAL A 111 33.29 -29.39 2.79
C VAL A 111 32.80 -29.18 4.22
N TYR A 112 31.70 -28.47 4.37
CA TYR A 112 31.08 -28.18 5.67
C TYR A 112 29.68 -28.75 5.72
N ASN A 113 29.27 -29.24 6.90
CA ASN A 113 27.86 -29.52 7.15
C ASN A 113 27.17 -28.21 7.59
N TYR A 114 26.17 -27.75 6.82
CA TYR A 114 25.52 -26.49 7.10
C TYR A 114 24.53 -26.53 8.30
N ASN A 115 24.20 -27.72 8.83
CA ASN A 115 23.39 -27.83 10.04
C ASN A 115 24.24 -27.81 11.32
N THR A 116 25.29 -28.65 11.35
CA THR A 116 26.17 -28.76 12.52
C THR A 116 27.29 -27.74 12.51
N MET A 117 27.58 -27.11 11.39
CA MET A 117 28.73 -26.21 11.15
C MET A 117 30.09 -26.89 11.17
N ASP A 118 30.14 -28.22 11.25
CA ASP A 118 31.38 -28.98 11.28
C ASP A 118 32.06 -29.02 9.90
N LYS A 119 33.40 -29.00 9.94
CA LYS A 119 34.22 -29.25 8.76
C LYS A 119 34.25 -30.75 8.48
N VAL A 120 33.57 -31.23 7.45
CA VAL A 120 33.46 -32.63 7.08
C VAL A 120 34.74 -33.16 6.45
N LYS A 121 35.30 -32.37 5.50
CA LYS A 121 36.51 -32.71 4.77
C LYS A 121 37.24 -31.47 4.31
N MET A 122 38.58 -31.59 4.23
CA MET A 122 39.45 -30.61 3.61
C MET A 122 40.58 -31.42 2.93
N PHE A 123 40.90 -31.06 1.69
CA PHE A 123 41.95 -31.71 0.93
C PHE A 123 42.50 -30.78 -0.15
N GLU A 124 43.76 -30.93 -0.48
CA GLU A 124 44.39 -30.26 -1.60
C GLU A 124 43.88 -30.90 -2.91
N ALA A 125 43.24 -30.06 -3.74
CA ALA A 125 42.58 -30.51 -4.96
C ALA A 125 43.40 -30.21 -6.21
N HIS A 126 44.06 -29.05 -6.24
CA HIS A 126 44.79 -28.53 -7.40
C HIS A 126 46.14 -27.96 -7.00
N THR A 127 46.97 -27.65 -7.96
CA THR A 127 48.28 -27.00 -7.75
C THR A 127 48.24 -25.47 -7.95
N ASP A 128 47.07 -24.92 -8.30
CA ASP A 128 46.82 -23.51 -8.47
C ASP A 128 45.35 -23.19 -8.07
N TYR A 129 44.95 -21.94 -8.15
CA TYR A 129 43.67 -21.42 -7.70
C TYR A 129 42.47 -22.19 -8.25
N ILE A 130 41.51 -22.54 -7.40
CA ILE A 130 40.29 -23.23 -7.79
C ILE A 130 39.27 -22.18 -8.23
N ARG A 131 38.88 -22.21 -9.51
CA ARG A 131 37.93 -21.25 -10.09
C ARG A 131 36.48 -21.60 -9.90
N CYS A 132 36.12 -22.86 -10.10
CA CYS A 132 34.74 -23.32 -10.02
C CYS A 132 34.62 -24.73 -9.42
N VAL A 133 33.53 -24.93 -8.69
CA VAL A 133 33.07 -26.25 -8.27
C VAL A 133 31.64 -26.48 -8.76
N ALA A 134 31.35 -27.67 -9.30
CA ALA A 134 30.04 -28.05 -9.81
C ALA A 134 29.64 -29.41 -9.24
N VAL A 135 28.42 -29.50 -8.71
CA VAL A 135 27.88 -30.70 -8.09
C VAL A 135 27.03 -31.47 -9.08
N HIS A 136 27.26 -32.76 -9.20
CA HIS A 136 26.48 -33.65 -10.09
C HIS A 136 25.03 -33.75 -9.55
N PRO A 137 24.02 -33.64 -10.46
CA PRO A 137 22.61 -33.65 -10.04
C PRO A 137 22.17 -34.93 -9.32
N THR A 138 22.66 -36.08 -9.68
CA THR A 138 22.22 -37.40 -9.18
C THR A 138 23.33 -38.26 -8.60
N LEU A 139 24.55 -38.26 -9.15
CA LEU A 139 25.67 -39.07 -8.70
C LEU A 139 26.51 -38.38 -7.62
N PRO A 140 27.33 -39.13 -6.85
CA PRO A 140 28.14 -38.60 -5.75
C PRO A 140 29.41 -37.88 -6.24
N TYR A 141 29.32 -37.04 -7.26
CA TYR A 141 30.45 -36.42 -7.89
C TYR A 141 30.45 -34.90 -7.78
N VAL A 142 31.67 -34.37 -7.64
CA VAL A 142 31.95 -32.92 -7.75
C VAL A 142 33.04 -32.74 -8.81
N LEU A 143 32.83 -31.81 -9.74
CA LEU A 143 33.86 -31.30 -10.62
C LEU A 143 34.51 -30.09 -10.01
N SER A 144 35.83 -29.95 -10.15
CA SER A 144 36.57 -28.73 -9.87
C SER A 144 37.37 -28.30 -11.06
N SER A 145 37.49 -27.01 -11.31
CA SER A 145 38.34 -26.41 -12.32
C SER A 145 39.29 -25.40 -11.73
N SER A 146 40.49 -25.27 -12.32
CA SER A 146 41.57 -24.52 -11.74
C SER A 146 42.40 -23.76 -12.78
N ASP A 147 43.25 -22.83 -12.26
CA ASP A 147 44.29 -22.17 -13.04
C ASP A 147 45.41 -23.09 -13.43
N ASP A 148 45.53 -24.27 -12.84
CA ASP A 148 46.44 -25.35 -13.30
C ASP A 148 46.04 -25.99 -14.64
N MET A 149 44.98 -25.47 -15.30
CA MET A 149 44.42 -25.89 -16.58
C MET A 149 43.75 -27.26 -16.57
N LEU A 150 43.61 -27.86 -15.37
CA LEU A 150 42.98 -29.16 -15.19
C LEU A 150 41.53 -29.07 -14.71
N ILE A 151 40.77 -30.11 -15.03
CA ILE A 151 39.45 -30.34 -14.42
C ILE A 151 39.52 -31.72 -13.75
N LYS A 152 39.06 -31.79 -12.49
CA LYS A 152 39.12 -33.02 -11.72
C LYS A 152 37.74 -33.44 -11.21
N LEU A 153 37.47 -34.76 -11.23
CA LEU A 153 36.25 -35.38 -10.76
C LEU A 153 36.48 -36.04 -9.40
N TRP A 154 35.73 -35.63 -8.38
CA TRP A 154 35.85 -36.12 -7.03
C TRP A 154 34.62 -36.92 -6.63
N ASP A 155 34.86 -38.12 -6.02
CA ASP A 155 33.82 -39.01 -5.56
C ASP A 155 33.77 -38.96 -4.03
N TRP A 156 32.67 -38.40 -3.44
CA TRP A 156 32.54 -38.25 -2.00
C TRP A 156 32.18 -39.56 -1.30
N ASP A 157 31.55 -40.52 -1.97
CA ASP A 157 31.28 -41.85 -1.38
C ASP A 157 32.56 -42.69 -1.26
N LYS A 158 33.56 -42.38 -2.08
CA LYS A 158 34.92 -42.95 -1.99
C LYS A 158 35.86 -42.07 -1.16
N GLY A 159 35.34 -41.27 -0.24
CA GLY A 159 36.15 -40.44 0.66
C GLY A 159 36.81 -39.26 0.01
N TRP A 160 36.22 -38.67 -1.03
CA TRP A 160 36.74 -37.58 -1.82
C TRP A 160 38.01 -37.89 -2.63
N MET A 161 38.06 -39.12 -3.19
CA MET A 161 39.14 -39.48 -4.13
C MET A 161 38.91 -38.85 -5.49
N CYS A 162 40.00 -38.40 -6.10
CA CYS A 162 40.00 -38.01 -7.50
C CYS A 162 39.84 -39.26 -8.37
N THR A 163 38.74 -39.37 -9.08
CA THR A 163 38.43 -40.52 -9.92
C THR A 163 38.85 -40.33 -11.37
N GLN A 164 38.92 -39.10 -11.83
CA GLN A 164 39.28 -38.76 -13.21
C GLN A 164 39.86 -37.33 -13.27
N ILE A 165 40.84 -37.17 -14.16
CA ILE A 165 41.45 -35.91 -14.52
C ILE A 165 41.17 -35.70 -16.02
N PHE A 166 40.75 -34.48 -16.39
CA PHE A 166 40.49 -34.06 -17.75
C PHE A 166 41.53 -33.02 -18.14
N GLU A 167 42.30 -33.34 -19.18
CA GLU A 167 43.38 -32.53 -19.72
C GLU A 167 43.07 -32.09 -21.15
N GLY A 168 43.38 -30.86 -21.53
CA GLY A 168 43.17 -30.39 -22.89
C GLY A 168 43.00 -28.91 -23.08
N HIS A 169 42.77 -28.15 -21.97
CA HIS A 169 42.84 -26.70 -22.00
C HIS A 169 44.28 -26.21 -21.90
N SER A 170 44.59 -25.11 -22.58
CA SER A 170 45.94 -24.52 -22.64
C SER A 170 46.05 -23.23 -21.77
N HIS A 171 45.00 -22.88 -21.02
CA HIS A 171 44.94 -21.75 -20.12
C HIS A 171 43.94 -22.04 -19.02
N TYR A 172 43.80 -21.14 -18.03
CA TYR A 172 42.94 -21.25 -16.88
C TYR A 172 41.51 -21.66 -17.23
N VAL A 173 40.98 -22.65 -16.52
CA VAL A 173 39.58 -23.09 -16.67
C VAL A 173 38.69 -22.35 -15.70
N MET A 174 37.91 -21.41 -16.21
CA MET A 174 37.15 -20.45 -15.42
C MET A 174 35.88 -21.01 -14.85
N GLN A 175 35.15 -21.83 -15.60
CA GLN A 175 33.89 -22.42 -15.15
C GLN A 175 33.66 -23.81 -15.76
N VAL A 176 33.01 -24.67 -14.97
CA VAL A 176 32.51 -25.98 -15.41
C VAL A 176 31.05 -26.12 -14.99
N THR A 177 30.24 -26.75 -15.85
CA THR A 177 28.82 -27.01 -15.58
C THR A 177 28.36 -28.32 -16.20
N PHE A 178 27.54 -29.09 -15.46
CA PHE A 178 26.95 -30.33 -15.99
C PHE A 178 25.81 -30.03 -16.96
N ASN A 179 25.67 -30.85 -17.97
CA ASN A 179 24.55 -30.79 -18.88
C ASN A 179 23.28 -31.31 -18.17
N PRO A 180 22.24 -30.49 -18.00
CA PRO A 180 21.03 -30.89 -17.27
C PRO A 180 20.19 -31.94 -18.01
N LYS A 181 20.40 -32.12 -19.30
CA LYS A 181 19.70 -33.12 -20.15
C LYS A 181 20.42 -34.44 -20.23
N ASP A 182 21.76 -34.42 -20.24
CA ASP A 182 22.62 -35.58 -20.17
C ASP A 182 23.70 -35.39 -19.13
N THR A 183 23.41 -35.79 -17.91
CA THR A 183 24.26 -35.59 -16.72
C THR A 183 25.64 -36.27 -16.83
N ASN A 184 25.84 -37.19 -17.80
CA ASN A 184 27.14 -37.78 -18.08
C ASN A 184 28.06 -36.87 -18.90
N THR A 185 27.57 -35.72 -19.35
CA THR A 185 28.35 -34.74 -20.09
C THR A 185 28.41 -33.41 -19.35
N PHE A 186 29.48 -32.65 -19.58
CA PHE A 186 29.66 -31.32 -19.00
C PHE A 186 30.41 -30.39 -19.95
N ALA A 187 30.30 -29.10 -19.74
CA ALA A 187 31.03 -28.08 -20.49
C ALA A 187 32.04 -27.37 -19.59
N SER A 188 33.14 -26.93 -20.18
CA SER A 188 34.15 -26.08 -19.54
C SER A 188 34.41 -24.81 -20.36
N ALA A 189 34.56 -23.68 -19.69
CA ALA A 189 34.96 -22.41 -20.28
C ALA A 189 36.38 -22.04 -19.84
N SER A 190 37.23 -21.63 -20.76
CA SER A 190 38.64 -21.34 -20.50
C SER A 190 39.11 -20.01 -21.09
N LEU A 191 40.14 -19.43 -20.49
CA LEU A 191 40.82 -18.24 -21.01
C LEU A 191 41.64 -18.57 -22.31
N ASP A 192 41.75 -19.85 -22.69
CA ASP A 192 42.28 -20.25 -24.01
C ASP A 192 41.33 -19.91 -25.17
N ARG A 193 40.21 -19.20 -24.91
CA ARG A 193 39.18 -18.75 -25.86
C ARG A 193 38.24 -19.85 -26.33
N THR A 194 38.34 -21.06 -25.77
CA THR A 194 37.53 -22.20 -26.17
C THR A 194 36.58 -22.66 -25.10
N VAL A 195 35.53 -23.32 -25.54
CA VAL A 195 34.62 -24.11 -24.70
C VAL A 195 34.72 -25.56 -25.12
N LYS A 196 34.96 -26.44 -24.18
CA LYS A 196 35.08 -27.89 -24.48
C LYS A 196 33.94 -28.65 -23.83
N ILE A 197 33.45 -29.65 -24.57
CA ILE A 197 32.40 -30.55 -24.07
C ILE A 197 33.04 -31.90 -23.79
N TRP A 198 32.75 -32.43 -22.62
CA TRP A 198 33.39 -33.65 -22.08
C TRP A 198 32.34 -34.70 -21.72
N SER A 199 32.77 -35.95 -21.64
CA SER A 199 32.00 -37.06 -21.08
C SER A 199 32.72 -37.62 -19.85
N LEU A 200 31.98 -37.99 -18.80
CA LEU A 200 32.55 -38.54 -17.55
C LEU A 200 33.33 -39.85 -17.78
N GLY A 201 33.16 -40.55 -18.88
CA GLY A 201 33.84 -41.82 -19.20
C GLY A 201 35.10 -41.67 -20.06
N SER A 202 35.47 -40.45 -20.49
CA SER A 202 36.63 -40.18 -21.34
C SER A 202 37.47 -39.03 -20.77
N PRO A 203 38.82 -39.16 -20.75
CA PRO A 203 39.67 -38.05 -20.33
C PRO A 203 39.78 -36.95 -21.41
N ASP A 204 39.51 -37.28 -22.68
CA ASP A 204 39.60 -36.38 -23.80
C ASP A 204 38.28 -35.63 -24.07
N PRO A 205 38.32 -34.37 -24.54
CA PRO A 205 37.10 -33.63 -24.88
C PRO A 205 36.40 -34.26 -26.12
N ASN A 206 35.08 -34.35 -26.06
CA ASN A 206 34.28 -34.82 -27.20
C ASN A 206 34.39 -33.89 -28.40
N PHE A 207 34.42 -32.61 -28.17
CA PHE A 207 34.66 -31.56 -29.16
C PHE A 207 34.91 -30.21 -28.49
N THR A 208 35.40 -29.28 -29.30
CA THR A 208 35.72 -27.91 -28.90
C THR A 208 34.85 -26.96 -29.70
N LEU A 209 34.31 -25.94 -29.02
CA LEU A 209 33.63 -24.77 -29.61
C LEU A 209 34.61 -23.61 -29.61
N ASP A 210 34.94 -23.10 -30.80
CA ASP A 210 35.86 -22.01 -31.04
C ASP A 210 35.12 -20.85 -31.73
N GLY A 211 35.45 -19.61 -31.39
CA GLY A 211 34.80 -18.46 -32.01
C GLY A 211 34.75 -17.21 -31.14
N HIS A 212 35.12 -17.26 -29.83
CA HIS A 212 35.38 -16.08 -29.04
C HIS A 212 36.79 -15.52 -29.40
N SER A 213 36.91 -14.18 -29.45
CA SER A 213 38.17 -13.50 -29.75
C SER A 213 39.08 -13.38 -28.53
N LYS A 214 38.54 -13.50 -27.33
CA LYS A 214 39.26 -13.45 -26.04
C LYS A 214 38.82 -14.59 -25.13
N GLY A 215 39.38 -14.65 -23.93
CA GLY A 215 39.09 -15.66 -22.92
C GLY A 215 37.60 -15.81 -22.61
N VAL A 216 37.16 -17.04 -22.36
CA VAL A 216 35.77 -17.34 -21.97
C VAL A 216 35.70 -17.51 -20.47
N ASN A 217 34.84 -16.71 -19.82
CA ASN A 217 34.69 -16.65 -18.35
C ASN A 217 33.62 -17.58 -17.80
N CYS A 218 32.53 -17.77 -18.53
CA CYS A 218 31.34 -18.44 -18.01
C CYS A 218 30.60 -19.23 -19.07
N VAL A 219 29.90 -20.28 -18.65
CA VAL A 219 29.11 -21.17 -19.49
C VAL A 219 27.89 -21.69 -18.73
N ASP A 220 26.74 -21.76 -19.41
CA ASP A 220 25.51 -22.36 -18.88
C ASP A 220 24.73 -23.10 -19.98
N TYR A 221 23.99 -24.13 -19.58
CA TYR A 221 23.15 -24.91 -20.48
C TYR A 221 21.70 -24.47 -20.49
N PHE A 222 21.08 -24.57 -21.66
CA PHE A 222 19.65 -24.34 -21.77
C PHE A 222 18.85 -25.50 -21.16
N THR A 223 17.99 -25.14 -20.18
CA THR A 223 17.19 -26.11 -19.41
C THR A 223 15.76 -26.25 -19.92
N GLY A 224 15.27 -25.29 -20.74
CA GLY A 224 13.90 -25.24 -21.23
C GLY A 224 13.68 -25.89 -22.57
N GLY A 225 12.79 -26.89 -22.67
CA GLY A 225 12.46 -27.56 -23.93
C GLY A 225 13.60 -28.40 -24.54
N ASP A 226 13.49 -28.83 -25.81
CA ASP A 226 14.39 -29.83 -26.44
C ASP A 226 15.62 -29.22 -27.14
N ARG A 227 15.73 -27.90 -27.22
CA ARG A 227 16.82 -27.26 -27.96
C ARG A 227 18.18 -27.51 -27.29
N PRO A 228 19.20 -27.98 -28.05
CA PRO A 228 20.52 -28.35 -27.56
C PRO A 228 21.45 -27.12 -27.45
N TYR A 229 21.05 -26.13 -26.66
CA TYR A 229 21.77 -24.86 -26.58
C TYR A 229 22.59 -24.73 -25.31
N LEU A 230 23.71 -24.01 -25.42
CA LEU A 230 24.49 -23.47 -24.33
C LEU A 230 24.84 -22.02 -24.61
N ILE A 231 25.12 -21.25 -23.55
CA ILE A 231 25.55 -19.86 -23.63
C ILE A 231 26.91 -19.70 -22.98
N THR A 232 27.73 -18.81 -23.52
CA THR A 232 29.05 -18.46 -23.00
C THR A 232 29.21 -16.95 -22.92
N GLY A 233 29.97 -16.47 -21.92
CA GLY A 233 30.35 -15.07 -21.79
C GLY A 233 31.87 -14.92 -21.78
N SER A 234 32.37 -13.85 -22.40
CA SER A 234 33.80 -13.70 -22.72
C SER A 234 34.31 -12.29 -22.43
N ASP A 235 35.62 -12.16 -22.27
CA ASP A 235 36.39 -10.91 -22.21
C ASP A 235 36.32 -10.10 -23.53
N ASP A 236 35.77 -10.65 -24.59
CA ASP A 236 35.48 -9.95 -25.83
C ASP A 236 34.21 -9.09 -25.77
N GLN A 237 33.63 -8.95 -24.58
CA GLN A 237 32.42 -8.17 -24.27
C GLN A 237 31.14 -8.75 -24.89
N THR A 238 31.19 -9.97 -25.42
CA THR A 238 30.05 -10.65 -26.03
C THR A 238 29.61 -11.88 -25.23
N ALA A 239 28.34 -12.22 -25.35
CA ALA A 239 27.86 -13.55 -25.01
C ALA A 239 27.45 -14.28 -26.31
N LYS A 240 27.74 -15.56 -26.42
CA LYS A 240 27.40 -16.35 -27.60
C LYS A 240 26.51 -17.53 -27.21
N VAL A 241 25.48 -17.75 -28.02
CA VAL A 241 24.60 -18.91 -27.91
C VAL A 241 25.06 -19.94 -28.93
N TRP A 242 25.26 -21.18 -28.52
CA TRP A 242 25.77 -22.27 -29.31
C TRP A 242 24.76 -23.40 -29.36
N ASP A 243 24.67 -24.02 -30.52
CA ASP A 243 24.05 -25.32 -30.65
C ASP A 243 25.17 -26.39 -30.54
N TYR A 244 25.16 -27.18 -29.45
CA TYR A 244 26.22 -28.14 -29.20
C TYR A 244 26.05 -29.42 -30.00
N GLN A 245 24.92 -29.66 -30.69
CA GLN A 245 24.76 -30.78 -31.65
C GLN A 245 25.36 -30.41 -32.99
N THR A 246 25.01 -29.23 -33.51
CA THR A 246 25.58 -28.75 -34.78
C THR A 246 26.96 -28.14 -34.63
N LYS A 247 27.42 -27.94 -33.40
CA LYS A 247 28.71 -27.31 -33.00
C LYS A 247 28.90 -25.91 -33.60
N SER A 248 27.82 -25.18 -33.80
CA SER A 248 27.82 -23.86 -34.44
C SER A 248 27.33 -22.76 -33.48
N CYS A 249 27.85 -21.54 -33.69
CA CYS A 249 27.31 -20.36 -33.00
C CYS A 249 25.99 -19.96 -33.64
N VAL A 250 24.91 -20.01 -32.87
CA VAL A 250 23.57 -19.61 -33.30
C VAL A 250 23.41 -18.09 -33.31
N GLN A 251 23.90 -17.43 -32.26
CA GLN A 251 23.77 -15.98 -32.12
C GLN A 251 24.85 -15.40 -31.22
N THR A 252 25.31 -14.19 -31.56
CA THR A 252 26.14 -13.35 -30.71
C THR A 252 25.31 -12.22 -30.10
N LEU A 253 25.40 -12.06 -28.78
CA LEU A 253 24.71 -11.01 -28.01
C LEU A 253 25.74 -9.93 -27.73
N GLU A 254 25.57 -8.77 -28.37
CA GLU A 254 26.49 -7.65 -28.31
C GLU A 254 25.86 -6.48 -27.49
N GLY A 255 26.73 -5.68 -26.84
CA GLY A 255 26.26 -4.44 -26.19
C GLY A 255 26.87 -4.16 -24.83
N HIS A 256 27.42 -5.15 -24.11
CA HIS A 256 28.18 -4.88 -22.89
C HIS A 256 29.45 -4.04 -23.17
N ALA A 257 29.79 -3.15 -22.26
CA ALA A 257 30.97 -2.29 -22.40
C ALA A 257 32.25 -2.90 -21.83
N HIS A 258 32.14 -3.93 -21.00
CA HIS A 258 33.23 -4.65 -20.36
C HIS A 258 33.02 -6.16 -20.42
N ASN A 259 33.94 -6.91 -19.83
CA ASN A 259 33.94 -8.37 -19.84
C ASN A 259 32.61 -8.95 -19.35
N VAL A 260 32.11 -9.97 -20.04
CA VAL A 260 30.93 -10.72 -19.58
C VAL A 260 31.40 -11.78 -18.59
N SER A 261 31.05 -11.60 -17.32
CA SER A 261 31.53 -12.40 -16.19
C SER A 261 30.56 -13.52 -15.76
N ALA A 262 29.28 -13.39 -16.07
CA ALA A 262 28.27 -14.37 -15.73
C ALA A 262 27.16 -14.46 -16.79
N VAL A 263 26.72 -15.68 -17.09
CA VAL A 263 25.60 -15.94 -18.02
C VAL A 263 24.68 -17.00 -17.43
N CYS A 264 23.40 -16.92 -17.73
CA CYS A 264 22.48 -18.03 -17.45
C CYS A 264 21.24 -17.99 -18.33
N PHE A 265 20.65 -19.16 -18.56
CA PHE A 265 19.30 -19.30 -19.07
C PHE A 265 18.30 -19.37 -17.92
N HIS A 266 17.22 -18.59 -17.99
CA HIS A 266 16.15 -18.75 -17.02
C HIS A 266 15.36 -20.04 -17.28
N PRO A 267 15.11 -20.88 -16.26
CA PRO A 267 14.50 -22.19 -16.47
C PRO A 267 13.03 -22.15 -16.93
N GLU A 268 12.29 -21.09 -16.59
CA GLU A 268 10.85 -20.99 -16.82
C GLU A 268 10.45 -19.89 -17.80
N LEU A 269 11.22 -18.82 -17.86
CA LEU A 269 10.92 -17.68 -18.72
C LEU A 269 11.80 -17.74 -19.98
N PRO A 270 11.33 -17.27 -21.13
CA PRO A 270 12.10 -17.26 -22.36
C PRO A 270 13.16 -16.13 -22.35
N ILE A 271 13.99 -16.10 -21.33
CA ILE A 271 15.03 -15.08 -21.14
C ILE A 271 16.41 -15.69 -20.93
N ILE A 272 17.38 -15.00 -21.51
CA ILE A 272 18.81 -15.13 -21.23
C ILE A 272 19.23 -13.95 -20.37
N MET A 273 20.08 -14.20 -19.40
CA MET A 273 20.67 -13.15 -18.56
C MET A 273 22.18 -13.14 -18.74
N THR A 274 22.74 -11.97 -18.94
CA THR A 274 24.19 -11.74 -19.03
C THR A 274 24.60 -10.66 -18.04
N GLY A 275 25.55 -10.95 -17.19
CA GLY A 275 26.13 -10.02 -16.23
C GLY A 275 27.55 -9.63 -16.65
N SER A 276 27.90 -8.37 -16.47
CA SER A 276 29.18 -7.84 -16.92
C SER A 276 29.89 -7.01 -15.85
N GLU A 277 31.19 -6.86 -16.02
CA GLU A 277 32.01 -5.92 -15.23
C GLU A 277 31.66 -4.45 -15.50
N ASP A 278 30.74 -4.13 -16.44
CA ASP A 278 30.16 -2.81 -16.62
C ASP A 278 29.08 -2.46 -15.56
N GLY A 279 28.84 -3.36 -14.60
CA GLY A 279 27.86 -3.18 -13.53
C GLY A 279 26.42 -3.50 -13.95
N THR A 280 26.18 -3.88 -15.19
CA THR A 280 24.83 -4.14 -15.70
C THR A 280 24.53 -5.64 -15.85
N VAL A 281 23.26 -5.98 -15.65
CA VAL A 281 22.70 -7.28 -16.06
C VAL A 281 21.72 -7.02 -17.19
N ARG A 282 21.94 -7.65 -18.34
CA ARG A 282 21.08 -7.54 -19.50
C ARG A 282 20.20 -8.75 -19.64
N LEU A 283 18.93 -8.51 -19.92
CA LEU A 283 17.90 -9.52 -20.14
C LEU A 283 17.59 -9.59 -21.63
N TRP A 284 17.78 -10.76 -22.21
CA TRP A 284 17.58 -11.00 -23.63
C TRP A 284 16.47 -12.02 -23.81
N HIS A 285 15.68 -11.89 -24.85
CA HIS A 285 14.69 -12.90 -25.21
C HIS A 285 15.39 -14.15 -25.78
N SER A 286 15.13 -15.33 -25.23
CA SER A 286 15.87 -16.56 -25.59
C SER A 286 15.58 -17.10 -27.02
N THR A 287 14.48 -16.64 -27.64
CA THR A 287 14.10 -17.07 -29.01
C THR A 287 14.41 -16.02 -30.06
N THR A 288 14.17 -14.74 -29.76
CA THR A 288 14.39 -13.63 -30.70
C THR A 288 15.74 -12.95 -30.53
N TYR A 289 16.44 -13.25 -29.41
CA TYR A 289 17.75 -12.70 -29.04
C TYR A 289 17.77 -11.16 -28.90
N ARG A 290 16.61 -10.56 -28.78
CA ARG A 290 16.46 -9.12 -28.59
C ARG A 290 16.73 -8.75 -27.13
N LEU A 291 17.38 -7.59 -26.92
CA LEU A 291 17.52 -6.98 -25.59
C LEU A 291 16.14 -6.51 -25.10
N GLU A 292 15.71 -7.08 -23.97
CA GLU A 292 14.42 -6.77 -23.34
C GLU A 292 14.55 -5.73 -22.25
N ASN A 293 15.62 -5.80 -21.44
CA ASN A 293 15.84 -4.88 -20.34
C ASN A 293 17.33 -4.85 -19.96
N THR A 294 17.73 -3.74 -19.33
CA THR A 294 19.06 -3.59 -18.72
C THR A 294 18.87 -3.17 -17.27
N LEU A 295 19.41 -3.96 -16.36
CA LEU A 295 19.33 -3.72 -14.92
C LEU A 295 20.66 -3.16 -14.44
N ASN A 296 20.59 -2.02 -13.73
CA ASN A 296 21.73 -1.45 -13.03
C ASN A 296 21.27 -1.07 -11.61
N TYR A 297 21.93 -1.60 -10.61
CA TYR A 297 21.63 -1.35 -9.21
C TYR A 297 22.68 -0.49 -8.49
N GLY A 298 23.73 -0.05 -9.20
CA GLY A 298 24.77 0.81 -8.64
C GLY A 298 25.69 0.11 -7.62
N LEU A 299 25.89 -1.22 -7.74
CA LEU A 299 26.72 -2.02 -6.84
C LEU A 299 28.01 -2.52 -7.52
N GLU A 300 28.55 -1.73 -8.45
CA GLU A 300 29.77 -2.02 -9.19
C GLU A 300 29.63 -3.25 -10.11
N ARG A 301 30.69 -4.06 -10.28
CA ARG A 301 30.76 -5.16 -11.24
C ARG A 301 29.89 -6.33 -10.86
N VAL A 302 29.30 -6.98 -11.86
CA VAL A 302 28.59 -8.25 -11.70
C VAL A 302 29.57 -9.40 -11.80
N TRP A 303 29.51 -10.38 -10.89
CA TRP A 303 30.39 -11.55 -10.89
C TRP A 303 29.67 -12.88 -11.00
N ALA A 304 28.45 -12.94 -10.54
CA ALA A 304 27.71 -14.18 -10.47
C ALA A 304 26.22 -13.98 -10.73
N LEU A 305 25.62 -14.94 -11.43
CA LEU A 305 24.19 -15.09 -11.63
C LEU A 305 23.77 -16.47 -11.15
N GLY A 306 22.67 -16.54 -10.42
CA GLY A 306 22.07 -17.79 -9.96
C GLY A 306 20.55 -17.75 -10.08
N TYR A 307 19.96 -18.90 -10.37
CA TYR A 307 18.50 -19.04 -10.44
C TYR A 307 18.02 -20.25 -9.65
N MET A 308 16.75 -20.22 -9.28
CA MET A 308 16.09 -21.33 -8.60
C MET A 308 15.12 -22.03 -9.57
N LYS A 309 15.26 -23.35 -9.74
CA LYS A 309 14.28 -24.17 -10.47
C LYS A 309 12.91 -24.09 -9.78
N GLY A 310 11.84 -23.98 -10.54
CA GLY A 310 10.48 -23.86 -10.00
C GLY A 310 10.15 -22.48 -9.43
N SER A 311 11.01 -21.49 -9.64
CA SER A 311 10.74 -20.12 -9.18
C SER A 311 11.23 -19.07 -10.18
N ARG A 312 10.63 -17.92 -10.15
CA ARG A 312 11.03 -16.77 -10.97
C ARG A 312 12.03 -15.86 -10.24
N ARG A 313 12.83 -16.44 -9.35
CA ARG A 313 13.81 -15.72 -8.55
C ARG A 313 15.19 -15.87 -9.13
N VAL A 314 15.88 -14.74 -9.21
CA VAL A 314 17.26 -14.66 -9.70
C VAL A 314 18.09 -13.92 -8.67
N VAL A 315 19.27 -14.42 -8.40
CA VAL A 315 20.25 -13.82 -7.50
C VAL A 315 21.41 -13.31 -8.31
N ILE A 316 21.84 -12.10 -8.02
CA ILE A 316 22.92 -11.40 -8.68
C ILE A 316 23.96 -11.05 -7.64
N GLY A 317 25.21 -11.47 -7.85
CA GLY A 317 26.36 -11.14 -7.00
C GLY A 317 27.18 -10.01 -7.61
N TYR A 318 27.43 -8.98 -6.81
CA TYR A 318 28.17 -7.76 -7.16
C TYR A 318 29.43 -7.58 -6.32
N ASP A 319 30.21 -6.55 -6.64
CA ASP A 319 31.36 -6.13 -5.80
C ASP A 319 30.94 -5.72 -4.40
N GLU A 320 29.77 -5.08 -4.25
CA GLU A 320 29.28 -4.54 -2.98
C GLU A 320 28.12 -5.32 -2.36
N GLY A 321 27.83 -6.53 -2.85
CA GLY A 321 26.79 -7.36 -2.22
C GLY A 321 26.01 -8.24 -3.16
N THR A 322 24.89 -8.73 -2.64
CA THR A 322 23.98 -9.66 -3.33
C THR A 322 22.59 -9.05 -3.44
N ILE A 323 22.01 -9.11 -4.63
CA ILE A 323 20.62 -8.74 -4.89
C ILE A 323 19.84 -9.97 -5.33
N MET A 324 18.64 -10.14 -4.78
CA MET A 324 17.66 -11.07 -5.33
C MET A 324 16.51 -10.30 -5.96
N ILE A 325 16.19 -10.65 -7.18
CA ILE A 325 15.06 -10.13 -7.94
C ILE A 325 14.07 -11.26 -8.26
N LYS A 326 12.81 -10.88 -8.42
CA LYS A 326 11.78 -11.75 -8.98
C LYS A 326 11.41 -11.22 -10.36
N ILE A 327 11.59 -12.05 -11.38
CA ILE A 327 11.31 -11.71 -12.78
C ILE A 327 10.06 -12.44 -13.24
N GLY A 328 9.18 -11.74 -13.94
CA GLY A 328 8.04 -12.33 -14.62
C GLY A 328 6.74 -11.62 -14.34
N ARG A 329 5.66 -12.06 -14.97
CA ARG A 329 4.31 -11.56 -14.70
C ARG A 329 3.75 -12.26 -13.46
N GLU A 330 3.16 -11.49 -12.56
CA GLU A 330 2.36 -12.04 -11.47
C GLU A 330 0.96 -12.42 -11.93
N VAL A 331 0.53 -11.92 -13.09
CA VAL A 331 -0.80 -12.16 -13.67
C VAL A 331 -0.79 -13.49 -14.41
N PRO A 332 -1.68 -14.42 -14.09
CA PRO A 332 -1.85 -15.67 -14.83
C PRO A 332 -2.39 -15.39 -16.24
N VAL A 333 -1.96 -16.19 -17.21
CA VAL A 333 -2.49 -16.13 -18.57
C VAL A 333 -3.67 -17.09 -18.65
N ALA A 334 -4.86 -16.56 -18.46
CA ALA A 334 -6.11 -17.34 -18.40
C ALA A 334 -7.26 -16.57 -19.01
N SER A 335 -8.27 -17.28 -19.50
CA SER A 335 -9.52 -16.72 -20.02
C SER A 335 -10.67 -17.66 -19.73
N MET A 336 -11.80 -17.11 -19.36
CA MET A 336 -13.07 -17.84 -19.13
C MET A 336 -14.05 -17.43 -20.22
N ASP A 337 -14.82 -18.40 -20.73
CA ASP A 337 -15.96 -18.13 -21.59
C ASP A 337 -17.27 -17.95 -20.80
N SER A 338 -18.32 -17.50 -21.45
CA SER A 338 -19.67 -17.33 -20.86
C SER A 338 -20.29 -18.64 -20.39
N SER A 339 -19.75 -19.80 -20.80
CA SER A 339 -20.23 -21.10 -20.37
C SER A 339 -19.55 -21.61 -19.09
N GLY A 340 -18.53 -20.92 -18.57
CA GLY A 340 -17.74 -21.33 -17.41
C GLY A 340 -16.58 -22.26 -17.73
N LYS A 341 -16.21 -22.39 -18.98
CA LYS A 341 -14.99 -23.07 -19.38
C LYS A 341 -13.80 -22.12 -19.27
N ILE A 342 -12.79 -22.51 -18.49
CA ILE A 342 -11.57 -21.75 -18.31
C ILE A 342 -10.46 -22.46 -19.07
N ILE A 343 -9.65 -21.69 -19.80
CA ILE A 343 -8.42 -22.12 -20.44
C ILE A 343 -7.29 -21.26 -19.90
N TRP A 344 -6.20 -21.88 -19.49
CA TRP A 344 -4.99 -21.20 -19.07
C TRP A 344 -3.72 -21.81 -19.65
N ALA A 345 -2.68 -21.02 -19.69
CA ALA A 345 -1.37 -21.43 -20.14
C ALA A 345 -0.41 -21.57 -18.95
N LYS A 346 0.11 -22.77 -18.76
CA LYS A 346 1.21 -23.07 -17.84
C LYS A 346 2.46 -23.32 -18.67
N HIS A 347 3.30 -22.28 -18.82
CA HIS A 347 4.38 -22.27 -19.83
C HIS A 347 3.82 -22.45 -21.27
N ASN A 348 4.25 -23.45 -22.00
CA ASN A 348 3.75 -23.76 -23.34
C ASN A 348 2.59 -24.78 -23.32
N GLU A 349 2.29 -25.37 -22.17
CA GLU A 349 1.19 -26.30 -22.00
C GLU A 349 -0.12 -25.56 -21.77
N ILE A 350 -1.15 -25.98 -22.48
CA ILE A 350 -2.48 -25.41 -22.38
C ILE A 350 -3.40 -26.37 -21.67
N GLN A 351 -4.00 -25.90 -20.60
CA GLN A 351 -4.89 -26.68 -19.73
C GLN A 351 -6.29 -26.06 -19.71
N THR A 352 -7.28 -26.87 -19.49
CA THR A 352 -8.68 -26.43 -19.39
C THR A 352 -9.39 -27.05 -18.20
N VAL A 353 -10.34 -26.31 -17.67
CA VAL A 353 -11.28 -26.78 -16.66
C VAL A 353 -12.67 -26.28 -16.99
N ASN A 354 -13.69 -26.92 -16.41
CA ASN A 354 -15.07 -26.50 -16.54
C ASN A 354 -15.70 -26.34 -15.15
N ILE A 355 -16.11 -25.12 -14.83
CA ILE A 355 -16.73 -24.82 -13.55
C ILE A 355 -18.08 -25.55 -13.39
N LYS A 356 -18.84 -25.74 -14.47
CA LYS A 356 -20.13 -26.42 -14.40
C LYS A 356 -20.02 -27.86 -13.91
N ALA A 357 -18.88 -28.50 -14.04
CA ALA A 357 -18.66 -29.85 -13.55
C ALA A 357 -18.62 -29.94 -12.00
N VAL A 358 -18.52 -28.81 -11.32
CA VAL A 358 -18.42 -28.70 -9.86
C VAL A 358 -19.62 -27.92 -9.28
N ALA A 359 -20.63 -27.59 -10.11
CA ALA A 359 -21.76 -26.76 -9.74
C ALA A 359 -22.63 -27.36 -8.61
N ASP A 360 -22.58 -28.67 -8.40
CA ASP A 360 -23.36 -29.38 -7.39
C ASP A 360 -22.67 -29.48 -6.03
N THR A 361 -21.42 -28.99 -5.90
CA THR A 361 -20.73 -28.96 -4.62
C THR A 361 -20.92 -27.57 -3.99
N GLU A 362 -21.52 -27.51 -2.81
CA GLU A 362 -21.58 -26.30 -1.99
C GLU A 362 -20.16 -25.93 -1.53
N THR A 363 -19.52 -25.06 -2.28
CA THR A 363 -18.23 -24.47 -1.89
C THR A 363 -18.46 -23.09 -1.31
N ALA A 364 -17.91 -22.83 -0.14
CA ALA A 364 -17.99 -21.51 0.50
C ALA A 364 -17.28 -20.43 -0.34
N ASP A 365 -17.65 -19.19 -0.12
CA ASP A 365 -17.00 -18.06 -0.78
C ASP A 365 -15.53 -17.96 -0.37
N GLY A 366 -14.64 -17.80 -1.36
CA GLY A 366 -13.19 -17.74 -1.14
C GLY A 366 -12.48 -19.09 -1.06
N GLU A 367 -13.21 -20.21 -1.01
CA GLU A 367 -12.61 -21.53 -1.07
C GLU A 367 -12.15 -21.90 -2.48
N ARG A 368 -11.09 -22.70 -2.55
CA ARG A 368 -10.58 -23.24 -3.80
C ARG A 368 -11.55 -24.27 -4.37
N LEU A 369 -11.96 -24.05 -5.61
CA LEU A 369 -12.81 -25.00 -6.32
C LEU A 369 -12.04 -26.30 -6.64
N PRO A 370 -12.61 -27.49 -6.39
CA PRO A 370 -12.01 -28.78 -6.72
C PRO A 370 -12.18 -29.09 -8.21
N LEU A 371 -11.46 -28.38 -9.08
CA LEU A 371 -11.59 -28.49 -10.54
C LEU A 371 -10.74 -29.64 -11.11
N ALA A 372 -11.34 -30.41 -12.00
CA ALA A 372 -10.63 -31.43 -12.78
C ALA A 372 -9.90 -30.78 -13.97
N VAL A 373 -8.58 -30.69 -13.87
CA VAL A 373 -7.73 -30.11 -14.92
C VAL A 373 -7.52 -31.13 -16.03
N LYS A 374 -7.75 -30.70 -17.28
CA LYS A 374 -7.48 -31.48 -18.49
C LYS A 374 -6.44 -30.76 -19.35
N GLU A 375 -5.51 -31.49 -19.89
CA GLU A 375 -4.59 -30.99 -20.90
C GLU A 375 -5.30 -30.93 -22.26
N LEU A 376 -5.18 -29.77 -22.95
CA LEU A 376 -5.69 -29.56 -24.29
C LEU A 376 -4.59 -29.79 -25.34
N GLY A 377 -3.35 -29.49 -24.99
CA GLY A 377 -2.20 -29.59 -25.88
C GLY A 377 -1.13 -28.56 -25.54
N SER A 378 -0.17 -28.40 -26.43
CA SER A 378 0.89 -27.39 -26.32
C SER A 378 0.68 -26.25 -27.32
N CYS A 379 1.36 -25.16 -27.09
CA CYS A 379 1.43 -24.01 -27.99
C CYS A 379 2.89 -23.80 -28.41
N ASP A 380 3.12 -23.55 -29.69
CA ASP A 380 4.48 -23.33 -30.24
C ASP A 380 5.04 -21.96 -29.78
N LEU A 381 4.16 -21.04 -29.40
CA LEU A 381 4.49 -19.72 -28.87
C LEU A 381 4.54 -19.76 -27.35
N TYR A 382 5.39 -18.92 -26.76
CA TYR A 382 5.29 -18.63 -25.32
C TYR A 382 4.08 -17.69 -25.06
N PRO A 383 2.98 -18.19 -24.43
CA PRO A 383 1.75 -17.42 -24.30
C PRO A 383 1.95 -16.17 -23.42
N GLN A 384 1.82 -14.98 -24.00
CA GLN A 384 1.81 -13.71 -23.27
C GLN A 384 0.38 -13.22 -22.98
N SER A 385 -0.55 -13.49 -23.86
CA SER A 385 -1.98 -13.27 -23.68
C SER A 385 -2.78 -14.42 -24.26
N LEU A 386 -3.91 -14.73 -23.63
CA LEU A 386 -4.86 -15.75 -24.04
C LEU A 386 -6.26 -15.19 -23.83
N ARG A 387 -7.09 -15.17 -24.88
CA ARG A 387 -8.46 -14.65 -24.79
C ARG A 387 -9.40 -15.46 -25.65
N HIS A 388 -10.56 -15.81 -25.08
CA HIS A 388 -11.68 -16.33 -25.86
C HIS A 388 -12.26 -15.26 -26.76
N ASN A 389 -12.78 -15.65 -27.90
CA ASN A 389 -13.65 -14.79 -28.67
C ASN A 389 -15.06 -14.68 -27.98
N PRO A 390 -15.91 -13.69 -28.32
CA PRO A 390 -17.17 -13.45 -27.62
C PRO A 390 -18.12 -14.65 -27.58
N ASN A 391 -18.10 -15.51 -28.62
CA ASN A 391 -18.96 -16.70 -28.66
C ASN A 391 -18.32 -17.97 -28.06
N GLY A 392 -17.11 -17.89 -27.49
CA GLY A 392 -16.41 -18.98 -26.82
C GLY A 392 -15.91 -20.12 -27.72
N ARG A 393 -16.04 -20.02 -29.04
CA ARG A 393 -15.64 -21.09 -29.98
C ARG A 393 -14.14 -21.10 -30.32
N PHE A 394 -13.52 -19.93 -30.26
CA PHE A 394 -12.12 -19.74 -30.59
C PHE A 394 -11.36 -19.10 -29.42
N VAL A 395 -10.09 -19.41 -29.35
CA VAL A 395 -9.16 -18.83 -28.40
C VAL A 395 -7.95 -18.33 -29.16
N VAL A 396 -7.57 -17.08 -28.92
CA VAL A 396 -6.34 -16.54 -29.45
C VAL A 396 -5.24 -16.63 -28.40
N VAL A 397 -4.09 -17.10 -28.80
CA VAL A 397 -2.83 -17.03 -28.06
C VAL A 397 -1.91 -16.09 -28.79
N CYS A 398 -1.41 -15.08 -28.10
CA CYS A 398 -0.43 -14.14 -28.66
C CYS A 398 0.82 -14.13 -27.78
N GLY A 399 1.99 -14.21 -28.41
CA GLY A 399 3.29 -14.23 -27.77
C GLY A 399 4.40 -14.22 -28.82
N ASP A 400 5.63 -13.91 -28.40
CA ASP A 400 6.82 -13.94 -29.23
C ASP A 400 6.75 -13.15 -30.57
N GLY A 401 5.82 -12.16 -30.63
CA GLY A 401 5.58 -11.35 -31.84
C GLY A 401 4.66 -12.01 -32.86
N GLU A 402 4.04 -13.12 -32.53
CA GLU A 402 3.12 -13.89 -33.35
C GLU A 402 1.82 -14.18 -32.62
N TYR A 403 0.79 -14.58 -33.38
CA TYR A 403 -0.46 -15.08 -32.81
C TYR A 403 -0.92 -16.35 -33.49
N ILE A 404 -1.63 -17.19 -32.75
CA ILE A 404 -2.32 -18.34 -33.25
C ILE A 404 -3.74 -18.38 -32.68
N ILE A 405 -4.72 -18.60 -33.56
CA ILE A 405 -6.11 -18.81 -33.16
C ILE A 405 -6.42 -20.31 -33.20
N TYR A 406 -6.85 -20.84 -32.07
CA TYR A 406 -7.22 -22.23 -31.89
C TYR A 406 -8.74 -22.40 -31.72
N THR A 407 -9.23 -23.57 -32.06
CA THR A 407 -10.58 -23.95 -31.63
C THR A 407 -10.58 -24.30 -30.15
N ALA A 408 -11.51 -23.72 -29.36
CA ALA A 408 -11.54 -23.87 -27.91
C ALA A 408 -11.76 -25.31 -27.42
N LEU A 409 -12.41 -26.17 -28.24
CA LEU A 409 -12.74 -27.55 -27.88
C LEU A 409 -11.61 -28.55 -28.19
N ALA A 410 -10.99 -28.46 -29.37
CA ALA A 410 -10.09 -29.46 -29.88
C ALA A 410 -8.68 -28.96 -30.04
N TRP A 411 -8.38 -27.75 -29.69
CA TRP A 411 -7.07 -27.07 -29.77
C TRP A 411 -6.43 -27.19 -31.16
N ARG A 412 -7.26 -27.02 -32.24
CA ARG A 412 -6.80 -27.06 -33.64
C ARG A 412 -6.52 -25.66 -34.15
N ASN A 413 -5.37 -25.46 -34.74
CA ASN A 413 -4.99 -24.21 -35.40
C ASN A 413 -5.98 -23.85 -36.51
N ARG A 414 -6.40 -22.59 -36.55
CA ARG A 414 -7.31 -22.02 -37.55
C ARG A 414 -6.70 -20.87 -38.32
N SER A 415 -5.94 -20.01 -37.65
CA SER A 415 -5.28 -18.88 -38.27
C SER A 415 -4.05 -18.52 -37.44
N PHE A 416 -3.05 -17.99 -38.06
CA PHE A 416 -1.83 -17.53 -37.43
C PHE A 416 -1.25 -16.34 -38.18
N GLY A 417 -0.33 -15.64 -37.60
CA GLY A 417 0.35 -14.49 -38.21
C GLY A 417 1.19 -13.71 -37.23
N SER A 418 1.84 -12.69 -37.73
CA SER A 418 2.62 -11.77 -36.90
C SER A 418 1.71 -10.82 -36.17
N ALA A 419 1.89 -10.70 -34.82
CA ALA A 419 1.15 -9.76 -33.98
C ALA A 419 1.92 -9.39 -32.73
N LEU A 420 1.86 -8.13 -32.39
CA LEU A 420 2.26 -7.63 -31.08
C LEU A 420 1.11 -7.72 -30.06
N GLU A 421 -0.09 -7.46 -30.52
CA GLU A 421 -1.34 -7.55 -29.77
C GLU A 421 -2.49 -7.94 -30.69
N ILE A 422 -3.49 -8.61 -30.11
CA ILE A 422 -4.72 -8.98 -30.79
C ILE A 422 -5.91 -8.75 -29.86
N VAL A 423 -7.00 -8.19 -30.39
CA VAL A 423 -8.22 -7.89 -29.65
C VAL A 423 -9.46 -8.26 -30.46
N TRP A 424 -10.49 -8.72 -29.75
CA TRP A 424 -11.79 -9.07 -30.33
C TRP A 424 -12.76 -7.90 -30.24
N SER A 425 -13.61 -7.72 -31.27
CA SER A 425 -14.82 -6.92 -31.19
C SER A 425 -15.92 -7.72 -30.49
N THR A 426 -16.96 -7.04 -30.00
CA THR A 426 -18.17 -7.67 -29.45
C THR A 426 -18.87 -8.59 -30.47
N GLU A 427 -18.74 -8.31 -31.75
CA GLU A 427 -19.32 -9.10 -32.84
C GLU A 427 -18.48 -10.28 -33.31
N GLY A 428 -17.23 -10.41 -32.86
CA GLY A 428 -16.33 -11.50 -33.22
C GLY A 428 -15.42 -11.22 -34.43
N GLU A 429 -15.32 -9.99 -34.88
CA GLU A 429 -14.23 -9.47 -35.70
C GLU A 429 -13.00 -9.26 -34.80
N TYR A 430 -11.81 -9.11 -35.37
CA TYR A 430 -10.63 -8.87 -34.58
C TYR A 430 -9.63 -7.95 -35.24
N ALA A 431 -8.87 -7.24 -34.42
CA ALA A 431 -7.79 -6.38 -34.87
C ALA A 431 -6.45 -6.93 -34.39
N VAL A 432 -5.47 -6.88 -35.27
CA VAL A 432 -4.10 -7.31 -35.03
C VAL A 432 -3.18 -6.13 -35.17
N ARG A 433 -2.41 -5.83 -34.13
CA ARG A 433 -1.36 -4.83 -34.20
C ARG A 433 -0.04 -5.52 -34.60
N GLU A 434 0.35 -5.37 -35.86
CA GLU A 434 1.62 -5.90 -36.37
C GLU A 434 2.82 -5.07 -35.91
N SER A 435 2.64 -3.75 -35.89
CA SER A 435 3.66 -2.79 -35.43
C SER A 435 2.99 -1.56 -34.79
N THR A 436 3.76 -0.64 -34.27
CA THR A 436 3.25 0.64 -33.73
C THR A 436 2.57 1.52 -34.79
N SER A 437 2.86 1.28 -36.07
CA SER A 437 2.35 2.04 -37.22
C SER A 437 1.42 1.25 -38.14
N LYS A 438 1.10 -0.02 -37.81
CA LYS A 438 0.29 -0.88 -38.69
C LYS A 438 -0.65 -1.78 -37.89
N ILE A 439 -1.94 -1.62 -38.12
CA ILE A 439 -3.01 -2.41 -37.53
C ILE A 439 -3.88 -2.99 -38.64
N LYS A 440 -4.17 -4.28 -38.56
CA LYS A 440 -5.00 -5.01 -39.50
C LYS A 440 -6.30 -5.43 -38.84
N ILE A 441 -7.40 -5.31 -39.56
CA ILE A 441 -8.73 -5.76 -39.15
C ILE A 441 -9.14 -6.96 -39.98
N TYR A 442 -9.62 -7.98 -39.28
CA TYR A 442 -10.05 -9.25 -39.85
C TYR A 442 -11.54 -9.48 -39.59
N SER A 443 -12.18 -10.11 -40.56
CA SER A 443 -13.58 -10.52 -40.42
C SER A 443 -13.74 -11.74 -39.51
N LYS A 444 -14.99 -12.08 -39.15
CA LYS A 444 -15.36 -13.30 -38.41
C LYS A 444 -14.86 -14.61 -39.11
N ASN A 445 -14.56 -14.56 -40.42
CA ASN A 445 -14.08 -15.67 -41.22
C ASN A 445 -12.53 -15.69 -41.36
N PHE A 446 -11.83 -14.93 -40.54
CA PHE A 446 -10.34 -14.85 -40.57
C PHE A 446 -9.74 -14.24 -41.85
N GLN A 447 -10.51 -13.45 -42.61
CA GLN A 447 -10.05 -12.75 -43.80
C GLN A 447 -9.70 -11.32 -43.48
N GLU A 448 -8.58 -10.81 -43.94
CA GLU A 448 -8.16 -9.42 -43.79
C GLU A 448 -9.17 -8.51 -44.54
N ARG A 449 -9.80 -7.60 -43.82
CA ARG A 449 -10.72 -6.60 -44.40
C ARG A 449 -10.01 -5.28 -44.72
N LYS A 450 -9.23 -4.79 -43.80
CA LYS A 450 -8.62 -3.48 -43.88
C LYS A 450 -7.28 -3.43 -43.14
N SER A 451 -6.38 -2.61 -43.61
CA SER A 451 -5.13 -2.30 -42.94
C SER A 451 -5.09 -0.79 -42.66
N ILE A 452 -4.89 -0.42 -41.39
CA ILE A 452 -4.85 0.98 -40.94
C ILE A 452 -3.41 1.35 -40.62
N ARG A 453 -3.03 2.56 -40.96
CA ARG A 453 -1.83 3.23 -40.49
C ARG A 453 -2.25 4.45 -39.66
N PRO A 454 -2.29 4.35 -38.33
CA PRO A 454 -2.62 5.48 -37.48
C PRO A 454 -1.58 6.60 -37.67
N ALA A 455 -2.03 7.84 -37.52
CA ALA A 455 -1.17 9.03 -37.61
C ALA A 455 -0.17 9.14 -36.44
N PHE A 456 -0.32 8.31 -35.42
CA PHE A 456 0.48 8.27 -34.20
C PHE A 456 1.03 6.85 -33.95
N SER A 457 2.00 6.74 -33.06
CA SER A 457 2.56 5.45 -32.66
C SER A 457 1.60 4.72 -31.71
N ALA A 458 0.84 3.75 -32.21
CA ALA A 458 -0.07 2.96 -31.37
C ALA A 458 0.70 1.98 -30.50
N GLU A 459 0.75 2.20 -29.21
CA GLU A 459 1.46 1.34 -28.26
C GLU A 459 0.60 0.17 -27.78
N ARG A 460 -0.70 0.36 -27.67
CA ARG A 460 -1.70 -0.64 -27.27
C ARG A 460 -2.98 -0.51 -28.06
N ILE A 461 -3.68 -1.64 -28.15
CA ILE A 461 -5.03 -1.68 -28.72
C ILE A 461 -5.99 -2.36 -27.73
N TYR A 462 -7.24 -1.93 -27.74
CA TYR A 462 -8.33 -2.55 -26.96
C TYR A 462 -9.53 -2.78 -27.87
N GLY A 463 -10.18 -3.91 -27.68
CA GLY A 463 -11.39 -4.28 -28.42
C GLY A 463 -12.66 -3.93 -27.65
N GLY A 464 -13.77 -4.37 -28.16
CA GLY A 464 -15.09 -4.15 -27.61
C GLY A 464 -16.04 -3.60 -28.66
N VAL A 465 -16.94 -2.70 -28.25
CA VAL A 465 -17.90 -2.03 -29.16
C VAL A 465 -17.17 -1.18 -30.21
N LEU A 466 -16.12 -0.48 -29.80
CA LEU A 466 -15.22 0.26 -30.66
C LEU A 466 -13.81 -0.29 -30.56
N LEU A 467 -13.02 -0.06 -31.61
CA LEU A 467 -11.59 -0.35 -31.60
C LEU A 467 -10.88 0.85 -30.97
N ALA A 468 -10.23 0.64 -29.85
CA ALA A 468 -9.42 1.67 -29.22
C ALA A 468 -7.93 1.48 -29.53
N MET A 469 -7.25 2.57 -29.86
CA MET A 469 -5.81 2.65 -30.09
C MET A 469 -5.24 3.70 -29.15
N CYS A 470 -4.23 3.39 -28.37
CA CYS A 470 -3.66 4.34 -27.42
C CYS A 470 -2.16 4.51 -27.52
N THR A 471 -1.73 5.70 -27.15
CA THR A 471 -0.35 6.04 -26.79
C THR A 471 -0.19 6.02 -25.27
N ASN A 472 0.92 6.57 -24.76
CA ASN A 472 1.08 6.77 -23.31
C ASN A 472 0.22 7.93 -22.78
N ASP A 473 -0.18 8.88 -23.65
CA ASP A 473 -0.80 10.14 -23.25
C ASP A 473 -2.29 10.21 -23.59
N PHE A 474 -2.74 9.52 -24.64
CA PHE A 474 -4.13 9.58 -25.09
C PHE A 474 -4.63 8.26 -25.69
N ILE A 475 -5.96 8.13 -25.78
CA ILE A 475 -6.69 7.04 -26.43
C ILE A 475 -7.58 7.58 -27.53
N CYS A 476 -7.63 6.87 -28.65
CA CYS A 476 -8.54 7.17 -29.77
C CYS A 476 -9.47 5.97 -30.02
N PHE A 477 -10.75 6.22 -30.11
CA PHE A 477 -11.77 5.22 -30.44
C PHE A 477 -12.13 5.29 -31.91
N TYR A 478 -12.18 4.13 -32.57
CA TYR A 478 -12.47 3.96 -33.97
C TYR A 478 -13.63 2.98 -34.16
N ASP A 479 -14.45 3.25 -35.20
CA ASP A 479 -15.43 2.30 -35.67
C ASP A 479 -14.78 1.09 -36.32
N TRP A 480 -15.34 -0.12 -36.12
CA TRP A 480 -14.85 -1.35 -36.70
C TRP A 480 -15.09 -1.47 -38.20
N ALA A 481 -16.19 -0.92 -38.71
CA ALA A 481 -16.60 -1.06 -40.10
C ALA A 481 -15.72 -0.25 -41.05
N GLU A 482 -15.62 1.04 -40.83
CA GLU A 482 -14.89 1.96 -41.72
C GLU A 482 -13.60 2.52 -41.12
N CYS A 483 -13.32 2.25 -39.85
CA CYS A 483 -12.14 2.75 -39.13
C CYS A 483 -12.07 4.27 -39.07
N ARG A 484 -13.23 4.91 -38.90
CA ARG A 484 -13.33 6.34 -38.70
C ARG A 484 -13.03 6.68 -37.24
N LEU A 485 -12.35 7.79 -36.98
CA LEU A 485 -12.14 8.29 -35.64
C LEU A 485 -13.50 8.74 -35.06
N ILE A 486 -13.85 8.20 -33.90
CA ILE A 486 -15.06 8.59 -33.16
C ILE A 486 -14.72 9.68 -32.13
N ARG A 487 -13.74 9.41 -31.29
CA ARG A 487 -13.29 10.38 -30.26
C ARG A 487 -11.87 10.11 -29.82
N ARG A 488 -11.13 11.18 -29.54
CA ARG A 488 -9.86 11.18 -28.81
C ARG A 488 -10.09 11.66 -27.38
N ILE A 489 -9.50 10.97 -26.41
CA ILE A 489 -9.53 11.32 -25.00
C ILE A 489 -8.10 11.34 -24.46
N ASP A 490 -7.68 12.47 -23.89
CA ASP A 490 -6.31 12.67 -23.40
C ASP A 490 -6.16 12.12 -21.98
N VAL A 491 -6.01 10.81 -21.88
CA VAL A 491 -5.81 10.07 -20.63
C VAL A 491 -4.80 8.94 -20.87
N ASN A 492 -3.90 8.72 -19.90
CA ASN A 492 -2.99 7.56 -19.91
C ASN A 492 -3.75 6.29 -19.59
N VAL A 493 -3.94 5.40 -20.55
CA VAL A 493 -4.80 4.22 -20.44
C VAL A 493 -4.00 2.95 -20.20
N LYS A 494 -4.40 2.17 -19.19
CA LYS A 494 -3.85 0.83 -18.91
C LYS A 494 -4.78 -0.29 -19.33
N ASN A 495 -6.10 -0.11 -19.16
CA ASN A 495 -7.11 -1.06 -19.60
C ASN A 495 -8.41 -0.34 -19.98
N VAL A 496 -9.19 -0.99 -20.83
CA VAL A 496 -10.54 -0.56 -21.23
C VAL A 496 -11.48 -1.73 -21.05
N TYR A 497 -12.62 -1.49 -20.42
CA TYR A 497 -13.65 -2.50 -20.16
C TYR A 497 -15.01 -1.97 -20.65
N TRP A 498 -15.63 -2.69 -21.58
CA TRP A 498 -16.95 -2.38 -22.08
C TRP A 498 -18.03 -3.18 -21.33
N ALA A 499 -19.14 -2.54 -21.04
CA ALA A 499 -20.34 -3.22 -20.59
C ALA A 499 -20.99 -4.00 -21.75
N ASP A 500 -21.71 -5.09 -21.40
CA ASP A 500 -22.38 -5.91 -22.40
C ASP A 500 -23.45 -5.13 -23.20
N SER A 501 -24.08 -4.11 -22.61
CA SER A 501 -24.99 -3.18 -23.28
C SER A 501 -24.33 -2.39 -24.40
N GLY A 502 -23.04 -2.17 -24.28
CA GLY A 502 -22.24 -1.33 -25.20
C GLY A 502 -22.40 0.17 -25.00
N ASP A 503 -23.14 0.59 -23.96
CA ASP A 503 -23.38 2.01 -23.67
C ASP A 503 -22.42 2.55 -22.61
N LEU A 504 -21.87 1.68 -21.78
CA LEU A 504 -20.94 2.07 -20.73
C LEU A 504 -19.54 1.52 -21.01
N VAL A 505 -18.54 2.31 -20.71
CA VAL A 505 -17.12 1.92 -20.81
C VAL A 505 -16.34 2.43 -19.62
N THR A 506 -15.48 1.59 -19.07
CA THR A 506 -14.51 1.99 -18.04
C THR A 506 -13.13 2.13 -18.68
N ILE A 507 -12.51 3.28 -18.49
CA ILE A 507 -11.11 3.53 -18.83
C ILE A 507 -10.30 3.56 -17.56
N ALA A 508 -9.41 2.57 -17.38
CA ALA A 508 -8.53 2.48 -16.21
C ALA A 508 -7.16 3.10 -16.50
N SER A 509 -6.73 4.02 -15.63
CA SER A 509 -5.42 4.67 -15.64
C SER A 509 -4.47 4.09 -14.57
N ASP A 510 -3.36 4.76 -14.31
CA ASP A 510 -2.38 4.34 -13.30
C ASP A 510 -2.87 4.55 -11.86
N SER A 511 -3.65 5.59 -11.60
CA SER A 511 -4.12 5.99 -10.27
C SER A 511 -5.63 6.00 -10.12
N SER A 512 -6.37 6.16 -11.21
CA SER A 512 -7.82 6.35 -11.23
C SER A 512 -8.47 5.56 -12.36
N PHE A 513 -9.79 5.49 -12.35
CA PHE A 513 -10.57 5.02 -13.49
C PHE A 513 -11.79 5.89 -13.72
N TYR A 514 -12.20 5.94 -14.98
CA TYR A 514 -13.29 6.79 -15.48
C TYR A 514 -14.41 5.91 -16.03
N ILE A 515 -15.64 6.18 -15.66
CA ILE A 515 -16.84 5.55 -16.23
C ILE A 515 -17.47 6.55 -17.20
N LEU A 516 -17.53 6.16 -18.46
CA LEU A 516 -18.04 6.97 -19.55
C LEU A 516 -19.27 6.30 -20.15
N LYS A 517 -20.22 7.13 -20.57
CA LYS A 517 -21.37 6.71 -21.38
C LYS A 517 -21.08 7.00 -22.84
N TYR A 518 -21.27 6.00 -23.69
CA TYR A 518 -21.13 6.11 -25.14
C TYR A 518 -22.49 6.43 -25.78
N ASN A 519 -22.58 7.57 -26.45
CA ASN A 519 -23.78 8.07 -27.10
C ASN A 519 -23.85 7.63 -28.56
N ARG A 520 -24.26 6.37 -28.80
CA ARG A 520 -24.30 5.74 -30.12
C ARG A 520 -25.16 6.51 -31.12
N ASP A 521 -26.34 7.01 -30.71
CA ASP A 521 -27.30 7.69 -31.57
C ASP A 521 -26.76 9.03 -32.06
N LEU A 522 -26.09 9.79 -31.21
CA LEU A 522 -25.42 11.03 -31.58
C LEU A 522 -24.31 10.79 -32.60
N VAL A 523 -23.49 9.77 -32.37
CA VAL A 523 -22.40 9.39 -33.27
C VAL A 523 -22.96 8.95 -34.63
N SER A 524 -24.02 8.14 -34.67
CA SER A 524 -24.69 7.71 -35.91
C SER A 524 -25.25 8.93 -36.68
N SER A 525 -25.93 9.84 -35.99
CA SER A 525 -26.48 11.05 -36.59
C SER A 525 -25.40 11.97 -37.18
N HIS A 526 -24.27 12.09 -36.52
CA HIS A 526 -23.10 12.86 -36.99
C HIS A 526 -22.45 12.24 -38.23
N ILE A 527 -22.32 10.91 -38.24
CA ILE A 527 -21.73 10.15 -39.36
C ILE A 527 -22.63 10.23 -40.58
N ASP A 528 -23.97 10.03 -40.43
CA ASP A 528 -24.94 10.07 -41.49
C ASP A 528 -25.15 11.47 -42.05
N GLY A 529 -24.95 12.50 -41.21
CA GLY A 529 -25.03 13.90 -41.60
C GLY A 529 -23.86 14.40 -42.47
N GLY A 530 -22.83 13.59 -42.70
CA GLY A 530 -21.67 13.91 -43.54
C GLY A 530 -20.79 15.06 -43.02
N ALA A 531 -20.90 15.39 -41.73
CA ALA A 531 -20.07 16.43 -41.11
C ALA A 531 -18.60 15.98 -41.08
N SER A 532 -17.69 16.90 -41.40
CA SER A 532 -16.24 16.60 -41.29
C SER A 532 -15.86 16.42 -39.82
N VAL A 533 -15.38 15.21 -39.49
CA VAL A 533 -14.91 14.92 -38.16
C VAL A 533 -13.54 15.60 -37.96
N GLY A 534 -13.42 16.46 -36.96
CA GLY A 534 -12.17 17.12 -36.60
C GLY A 534 -11.09 16.13 -36.08
N GLU A 535 -9.91 16.65 -35.76
CA GLU A 535 -8.79 15.84 -35.23
C GLU A 535 -9.11 15.18 -33.88
N GLU A 536 -10.07 15.70 -33.12
CA GLU A 536 -10.50 15.17 -31.81
C GLU A 536 -11.72 14.24 -31.87
N GLY A 537 -12.39 14.17 -33.05
CA GLY A 537 -13.58 13.34 -33.23
C GLY A 537 -14.87 14.09 -32.90
N VAL A 538 -15.93 13.34 -32.56
CA VAL A 538 -17.25 13.86 -32.18
C VAL A 538 -17.23 14.24 -30.70
N GLU A 539 -17.45 15.49 -30.34
CA GLU A 539 -17.29 16.02 -28.99
C GLU A 539 -18.19 15.32 -27.97
N ASP A 540 -19.45 15.11 -28.32
CA ASP A 540 -20.45 14.48 -27.42
C ASP A 540 -20.57 12.96 -27.57
N ALA A 541 -19.58 12.31 -28.21
CA ALA A 541 -19.58 10.85 -28.36
C ALA A 541 -19.48 10.12 -27.01
N PHE A 542 -18.79 10.70 -26.05
CA PHE A 542 -18.64 10.16 -24.70
C PHE A 542 -18.97 11.22 -23.65
N GLU A 543 -19.79 10.85 -22.70
CA GLU A 543 -20.14 11.61 -21.52
C GLU A 543 -19.43 11.03 -20.30
N LEU A 544 -18.67 11.83 -19.55
CA LEU A 544 -18.05 11.40 -18.30
C LEU A 544 -19.12 11.33 -17.20
N LEU A 545 -19.41 10.12 -16.72
CA LEU A 545 -20.34 9.92 -15.62
C LEU A 545 -19.66 10.02 -14.27
N HIS A 546 -18.56 9.30 -14.10
CA HIS A 546 -17.88 9.20 -12.81
C HIS A 546 -16.36 9.08 -12.96
N GLU A 547 -15.63 9.71 -12.04
CA GLU A 547 -14.20 9.55 -11.84
C GLU A 547 -13.96 8.98 -10.44
N ILE A 548 -13.21 7.89 -10.36
CA ILE A 548 -12.90 7.20 -9.09
C ILE A 548 -11.39 7.07 -8.94
N ASN A 549 -10.85 7.59 -7.83
CA ASN A 549 -9.43 7.60 -7.53
C ASN A 549 -8.95 6.27 -6.95
N GLU A 550 -9.17 5.18 -7.68
CA GLU A 550 -8.67 3.85 -7.36
C GLU A 550 -8.01 3.19 -8.56
N ARG A 551 -6.92 2.48 -8.31
CA ARG A 551 -6.22 1.73 -9.36
C ARG A 551 -6.84 0.36 -9.58
N VAL A 552 -7.37 0.14 -10.77
CA VAL A 552 -7.94 -1.15 -11.21
C VAL A 552 -6.82 -2.11 -11.65
N ARG A 553 -6.83 -3.34 -11.15
CA ARG A 553 -5.98 -4.44 -11.62
C ARG A 553 -6.65 -5.26 -12.70
N THR A 554 -7.83 -5.77 -12.40
CA THR A 554 -8.71 -6.45 -13.37
C THR A 554 -10.13 -6.01 -13.11
N GLY A 555 -10.93 -5.91 -14.16
CA GLY A 555 -12.32 -5.45 -14.09
C GLY A 555 -13.24 -6.24 -15.01
N LEU A 556 -14.52 -6.20 -14.71
CA LEU A 556 -15.58 -6.89 -15.42
C LEU A 556 -16.90 -6.14 -15.23
N TRP A 557 -17.67 -5.98 -16.28
CA TRP A 557 -19.03 -5.44 -16.21
C TRP A 557 -20.05 -6.56 -16.04
N ILE A 558 -21.06 -6.32 -15.22
CA ILE A 558 -22.23 -7.16 -15.06
C ILE A 558 -23.45 -6.25 -15.09
N GLY A 559 -24.12 -6.17 -16.24
CA GLY A 559 -25.11 -5.12 -16.49
C GLY A 559 -24.48 -3.73 -16.34
N ASP A 560 -25.06 -2.88 -15.50
CA ASP A 560 -24.55 -1.53 -15.22
C ASP A 560 -23.62 -1.47 -13.97
N CYS A 561 -23.23 -2.62 -13.46
CA CYS A 561 -22.32 -2.74 -12.31
C CYS A 561 -20.91 -3.09 -12.79
N PHE A 562 -19.94 -2.26 -12.42
CA PHE A 562 -18.54 -2.52 -12.69
C PHE A 562 -17.89 -3.20 -11.49
N ILE A 563 -17.46 -4.45 -11.66
CA ILE A 563 -16.75 -5.24 -10.63
C ILE A 563 -15.28 -5.22 -10.92
N TYR A 564 -14.46 -4.93 -9.92
CA TYR A 564 -13.02 -4.86 -10.09
C TYR A 564 -12.27 -5.22 -8.82
N ASN A 565 -11.02 -5.61 -8.97
CA ASN A 565 -10.08 -5.67 -7.86
C ASN A 565 -9.07 -4.52 -7.95
N ASN A 566 -8.77 -3.93 -6.80
CA ASN A 566 -7.86 -2.80 -6.70
C ASN A 566 -6.42 -3.23 -6.35
N SER A 567 -5.54 -2.27 -6.17
CA SER A 567 -4.13 -2.49 -5.80
C SER A 567 -3.95 -3.05 -4.38
N SER A 568 -4.92 -2.84 -3.50
CA SER A 568 -4.96 -3.34 -2.12
C SER A 568 -5.59 -4.72 -1.98
N TRP A 569 -5.84 -5.41 -3.09
CA TRP A 569 -6.47 -6.75 -3.15
C TRP A 569 -7.87 -6.79 -2.52
N ARG A 570 -8.65 -5.72 -2.72
CA ARG A 570 -10.06 -5.70 -2.40
C ARG A 570 -10.88 -5.98 -3.66
N LEU A 571 -11.88 -6.83 -3.53
CA LEU A 571 -12.89 -7.04 -4.56
C LEU A 571 -14.01 -6.03 -4.32
N ASN A 572 -14.16 -5.09 -5.24
CA ASN A 572 -15.11 -4.00 -5.15
C ASN A 572 -16.13 -4.10 -6.30
N TYR A 573 -17.31 -3.52 -6.10
CA TYR A 573 -18.21 -3.18 -7.19
C TYR A 573 -18.55 -1.69 -7.16
N CYS A 574 -18.80 -1.13 -8.33
CA CYS A 574 -19.18 0.26 -8.51
C CYS A 574 -20.51 0.33 -9.27
N VAL A 575 -21.47 1.00 -8.68
CA VAL A 575 -22.76 1.33 -9.30
C VAL A 575 -23.00 2.81 -9.13
N GLY A 576 -23.19 3.53 -10.23
CA GLY A 576 -23.44 4.95 -10.20
C GLY A 576 -22.36 5.79 -9.52
N GLY A 577 -21.09 5.38 -9.60
CA GLY A 577 -19.95 6.08 -8.98
C GLY A 577 -19.71 5.76 -7.51
N GLU A 578 -20.61 5.06 -6.83
CA GLU A 578 -20.39 4.56 -5.49
C GLU A 578 -19.62 3.23 -5.53
N VAL A 579 -18.56 3.15 -4.74
CA VAL A 579 -17.72 1.96 -4.60
C VAL A 579 -18.05 1.24 -3.30
N THR A 580 -18.44 -0.01 -3.42
CA THR A 580 -18.66 -0.89 -2.27
C THR A 580 -17.68 -2.05 -2.29
N THR A 581 -16.98 -2.28 -1.17
CA THR A 581 -16.11 -3.44 -1.00
C THR A 581 -16.96 -4.68 -0.69
N MET A 582 -16.78 -5.71 -1.50
CA MET A 582 -17.43 -7.02 -1.28
C MET A 582 -16.60 -7.89 -0.35
N PHE A 583 -15.34 -8.08 -0.70
CA PHE A 583 -14.43 -8.99 0.01
C PHE A 583 -13.00 -8.46 0.05
N HIS A 584 -12.29 -8.79 1.12
CA HIS A 584 -10.86 -8.61 1.22
C HIS A 584 -10.17 -9.92 0.79
N LEU A 585 -9.30 -9.81 -0.21
CA LEU A 585 -8.60 -10.97 -0.77
C LEU A 585 -7.27 -11.18 -0.02
N ASP A 586 -7.07 -12.36 0.56
CA ASP A 586 -5.85 -12.71 1.33
C ASP A 586 -4.58 -12.77 0.47
N ARG A 587 -4.76 -12.93 -0.84
CA ARG A 587 -3.68 -13.10 -1.81
C ARG A 587 -4.01 -12.41 -3.13
N PRO A 588 -2.99 -12.18 -4.00
CA PRO A 588 -3.21 -11.65 -5.33
C PRO A 588 -4.12 -12.55 -6.17
N MET A 589 -5.31 -12.04 -6.50
CA MET A 589 -6.31 -12.71 -7.32
C MET A 589 -6.68 -11.85 -8.52
N TYR A 590 -7.10 -12.48 -9.62
CA TYR A 590 -7.44 -11.81 -10.87
C TYR A 590 -8.80 -12.27 -11.36
N LEU A 591 -9.65 -11.34 -11.79
CA LEU A 591 -10.99 -11.63 -12.29
C LEU A 591 -10.91 -12.45 -13.59
N LEU A 592 -11.68 -13.52 -13.65
CA LEU A 592 -11.85 -14.36 -14.85
C LEU A 592 -13.16 -14.06 -15.57
N GLY A 593 -14.26 -14.00 -14.84
CA GLY A 593 -15.59 -13.82 -15.40
C GLY A 593 -16.69 -14.04 -14.38
N TYR A 594 -17.91 -13.98 -14.86
CA TYR A 594 -19.14 -14.15 -14.10
C TYR A 594 -20.04 -15.23 -14.74
N LEU A 595 -20.73 -16.02 -13.94
CA LEU A 595 -21.74 -16.95 -14.37
C LEU A 595 -23.12 -16.57 -13.82
N ALA A 596 -24.01 -16.12 -14.71
CA ALA A 596 -25.33 -15.63 -14.34
C ALA A 596 -26.19 -16.69 -13.64
N ASN A 597 -26.09 -17.96 -14.07
CA ASN A 597 -26.86 -19.07 -13.50
C ASN A 597 -26.46 -19.47 -12.09
N GLN A 598 -25.30 -19.06 -11.64
CA GLN A 598 -24.76 -19.32 -10.29
C GLN A 598 -24.68 -18.05 -9.44
N SER A 599 -24.89 -16.88 -10.03
CA SER A 599 -24.72 -15.56 -9.41
C SER A 599 -23.36 -15.38 -8.76
N ARG A 600 -22.31 -15.97 -9.36
CA ARG A 600 -20.94 -15.96 -8.81
C ARG A 600 -19.93 -15.36 -9.77
N VAL A 601 -19.01 -14.58 -9.20
CA VAL A 601 -17.80 -14.08 -9.86
C VAL A 601 -16.64 -15.01 -9.54
N TYR A 602 -15.84 -15.29 -10.56
CA TYR A 602 -14.71 -16.19 -10.44
C TYR A 602 -13.39 -15.44 -10.60
N LEU A 603 -12.44 -15.78 -9.71
CA LEU A 603 -11.09 -15.24 -9.69
C LEU A 603 -10.08 -16.37 -9.76
N ILE A 604 -8.90 -16.05 -10.25
CA ILE A 604 -7.77 -16.97 -10.35
C ILE A 604 -6.52 -16.37 -9.70
N ASP A 605 -5.74 -17.20 -9.02
CA ASP A 605 -4.45 -16.79 -8.49
C ASP A 605 -3.29 -17.16 -9.46
N LYS A 606 -2.08 -16.78 -9.09
CA LYS A 606 -0.86 -17.08 -9.85
C LYS A 606 -0.53 -18.58 -9.96
N GLU A 607 -1.12 -19.41 -9.11
CA GLU A 607 -0.94 -20.86 -9.05
C GLU A 607 -2.05 -21.63 -9.76
N PHE A 608 -2.90 -20.89 -10.50
CA PHE A 608 -4.08 -21.39 -11.21
C PHE A 608 -5.17 -21.99 -10.30
N ASN A 609 -5.21 -21.60 -9.02
CA ASN A 609 -6.36 -21.92 -8.16
C ASN A 609 -7.49 -20.96 -8.48
N VAL A 610 -8.67 -21.50 -8.71
CA VAL A 610 -9.90 -20.73 -8.98
C VAL A 610 -10.75 -20.70 -7.73
N VAL A 611 -11.25 -19.51 -7.38
CA VAL A 611 -12.20 -19.29 -6.28
C VAL A 611 -13.42 -18.56 -6.81
N GLY A 612 -14.57 -18.75 -6.15
CA GLY A 612 -15.83 -18.08 -6.48
C GLY A 612 -16.34 -17.24 -5.32
N TYR A 613 -16.94 -16.10 -5.63
CA TYR A 613 -17.65 -15.24 -4.69
C TYR A 613 -19.06 -14.97 -5.16
N THR A 614 -20.02 -15.10 -4.25
CA THR A 614 -21.44 -14.91 -4.56
C THR A 614 -21.78 -13.43 -4.63
N LEU A 615 -22.54 -13.04 -5.65
CA LEU A 615 -23.07 -11.69 -5.82
C LEU A 615 -24.51 -11.62 -5.34
N LEU A 616 -24.81 -10.62 -4.55
CA LEU A 616 -26.19 -10.28 -4.17
C LEU A 616 -26.84 -9.50 -5.33
N LEU A 617 -27.39 -10.24 -6.29
CA LEU A 617 -27.95 -9.62 -7.49
C LEU A 617 -29.11 -8.68 -7.18
N SER A 618 -29.97 -9.01 -6.22
CA SER A 618 -31.09 -8.16 -5.80
C SER A 618 -30.61 -6.78 -5.29
N LEU A 619 -29.47 -6.74 -4.57
CA LEU A 619 -28.87 -5.48 -4.11
C LEU A 619 -28.32 -4.65 -5.28
N ILE A 620 -27.64 -5.30 -6.23
CA ILE A 620 -27.09 -4.65 -7.42
C ILE A 620 -28.23 -4.15 -8.32
N GLU A 621 -29.28 -4.96 -8.50
CA GLU A 621 -30.47 -4.60 -9.28
C GLU A 621 -31.19 -3.40 -8.67
N TYR A 622 -31.38 -3.38 -7.35
CA TYR A 622 -31.95 -2.25 -6.64
C TYR A 622 -31.16 -0.95 -6.89
N LYS A 623 -29.85 -0.99 -6.65
CA LYS A 623 -28.98 0.17 -6.86
C LYS A 623 -29.01 0.64 -8.33
N THR A 624 -29.02 -0.27 -9.27
CA THR A 624 -29.11 0.03 -10.70
C THR A 624 -30.44 0.69 -11.08
N LEU A 625 -31.56 0.19 -10.54
CA LEU A 625 -32.88 0.77 -10.78
C LEU A 625 -33.00 2.17 -10.19
N VAL A 626 -32.49 2.39 -8.99
CA VAL A 626 -32.42 3.75 -8.39
C VAL A 626 -31.59 4.68 -9.27
N MET A 627 -30.46 4.23 -9.80
CA MET A 627 -29.65 5.06 -10.72
C MET A 627 -30.34 5.39 -12.03
N ARG A 628 -31.23 4.54 -12.51
CA ARG A 628 -32.06 4.79 -13.69
C ARG A 628 -33.29 5.68 -13.40
N GLY A 629 -33.53 5.99 -12.12
CA GLY A 629 -34.68 6.77 -11.68
C GLY A 629 -35.99 5.96 -11.58
N ASP A 630 -35.93 4.64 -11.70
CA ASP A 630 -37.08 3.75 -11.61
C ASP A 630 -37.30 3.29 -10.16
N LEU A 631 -37.78 4.20 -9.32
CA LEU A 631 -38.01 3.95 -7.89
C LEU A 631 -39.15 2.95 -7.63
N GLU A 632 -40.14 2.90 -8.50
CA GLU A 632 -41.26 1.96 -8.34
C GLU A 632 -40.78 0.50 -8.42
N ARG A 633 -39.96 0.19 -9.43
CA ARG A 633 -39.36 -1.14 -9.57
C ARG A 633 -38.33 -1.42 -8.51
N ALA A 634 -37.52 -0.41 -8.13
CA ALA A 634 -36.55 -0.55 -7.04
C ALA A 634 -37.26 -0.98 -5.75
N ASN A 635 -38.36 -0.32 -5.37
CA ASN A 635 -39.14 -0.66 -4.18
C ASN A 635 -39.80 -2.06 -4.28
N ALA A 636 -40.08 -2.54 -5.48
CA ALA A 636 -40.57 -3.90 -5.68
C ALA A 636 -39.50 -4.98 -5.44
N VAL A 637 -38.22 -4.65 -5.69
CA VAL A 637 -37.07 -5.53 -5.45
C VAL A 637 -36.62 -5.52 -4.00
N LEU A 638 -36.83 -4.42 -3.27
CA LEU A 638 -36.40 -4.22 -1.88
C LEU A 638 -36.70 -5.39 -0.93
N PRO A 639 -37.90 -6.02 -0.94
CA PRO A 639 -38.22 -7.16 -0.08
C PRO A 639 -37.35 -8.40 -0.33
N SER A 640 -36.73 -8.51 -1.51
CA SER A 640 -35.81 -9.62 -1.86
C SER A 640 -34.38 -9.43 -1.34
N ILE A 641 -34.07 -8.25 -0.82
CA ILE A 641 -32.76 -7.93 -0.26
C ILE A 641 -32.71 -8.40 1.20
N PRO A 642 -31.70 -9.16 1.63
CA PRO A 642 -31.54 -9.55 3.02
C PRO A 642 -31.48 -8.31 3.95
N LYS A 643 -32.18 -8.41 5.09
CA LYS A 643 -32.26 -7.31 6.07
C LYS A 643 -30.88 -6.81 6.57
N GLU A 644 -29.89 -7.69 6.57
CA GLU A 644 -28.51 -7.37 6.93
C GLU A 644 -27.86 -6.35 5.96
N GLN A 645 -28.37 -6.28 4.73
CA GLN A 645 -27.89 -5.37 3.70
C GLN A 645 -28.68 -4.05 3.60
N HIS A 646 -29.77 -3.90 4.37
CA HIS A 646 -30.62 -2.70 4.33
C HIS A 646 -29.84 -1.43 4.70
N ASN A 647 -28.91 -1.51 5.63
CA ASN A 647 -28.05 -0.36 5.96
C ASN A 647 -27.13 0.03 4.79
N SER A 648 -26.63 -0.94 4.02
CA SER A 648 -25.84 -0.67 2.81
C SER A 648 -26.68 0.01 1.72
N VAL A 649 -27.97 -0.36 1.63
CA VAL A 649 -28.93 0.31 0.73
C VAL A 649 -29.19 1.74 1.19
N ALA A 650 -29.38 1.95 2.48
CA ALA A 650 -29.65 3.26 3.06
C ALA A 650 -28.43 4.20 2.87
N HIS A 651 -27.20 3.74 3.09
CA HIS A 651 -25.98 4.52 2.78
C HIS A 651 -25.88 4.88 1.29
N PHE A 652 -26.28 3.97 0.41
CA PHE A 652 -26.32 4.26 -1.01
C PHE A 652 -27.31 5.39 -1.33
N LEU A 653 -28.51 5.36 -0.75
CA LEU A 653 -29.53 6.40 -0.93
C LEU A 653 -29.09 7.74 -0.34
N GLU A 654 -28.46 7.74 0.85
CA GLU A 654 -27.87 8.90 1.47
C GLU A 654 -26.84 9.56 0.54
N SER A 655 -25.94 8.77 -0.08
CA SER A 655 -24.94 9.29 -1.03
C SER A 655 -25.56 9.96 -2.27
N ARG A 656 -26.85 9.69 -2.52
CA ARG A 656 -27.65 10.29 -3.60
C ARG A 656 -28.53 11.47 -3.17
N GLY A 657 -28.49 11.82 -1.87
CA GLY A 657 -29.33 12.84 -1.31
C GLY A 657 -30.79 12.42 -1.08
N MET A 658 -31.08 11.13 -1.17
CA MET A 658 -32.41 10.54 -0.92
C MET A 658 -32.50 10.12 0.55
N LEU A 659 -32.51 11.13 1.43
CA LEU A 659 -32.42 10.92 2.87
C LEU A 659 -33.70 10.35 3.48
N GLU A 660 -34.88 10.70 2.94
CA GLU A 660 -36.19 10.21 3.41
C GLU A 660 -36.31 8.70 3.19
N GLU A 661 -35.99 8.26 1.97
CA GLU A 661 -36.04 6.84 1.63
C GLU A 661 -34.93 6.05 2.37
N ALA A 662 -33.77 6.69 2.61
CA ALA A 662 -32.71 6.08 3.40
C ALA A 662 -33.15 5.85 4.86
N LEU A 663 -33.88 6.81 5.45
CA LEU A 663 -34.40 6.71 6.81
C LEU A 663 -35.41 5.58 6.96
N ASP A 664 -36.27 5.36 5.94
CA ASP A 664 -37.28 4.32 5.93
C ASP A 664 -36.69 2.90 5.85
N ILE A 665 -35.57 2.77 5.15
CA ILE A 665 -34.90 1.47 4.90
C ILE A 665 -33.90 1.11 5.98
N ALA A 666 -33.26 2.10 6.59
CA ALA A 666 -32.21 1.90 7.58
C ALA A 666 -32.72 1.07 8.78
N THR A 667 -31.97 0.06 9.17
CA THR A 667 -32.32 -0.84 10.29
C THR A 667 -31.50 -0.58 11.55
N ASP A 668 -30.31 -0.01 11.43
CA ASP A 668 -29.48 0.34 12.60
C ASP A 668 -30.03 1.58 13.30
N PRO A 669 -30.41 1.48 14.60
CA PRO A 669 -30.95 2.60 15.34
C PRO A 669 -30.01 3.80 15.43
N ASN A 670 -28.68 3.57 15.43
CA ASN A 670 -27.74 4.68 15.49
C ASN A 670 -27.71 5.45 14.17
N TYR A 671 -27.64 4.71 13.09
CA TYR A 671 -27.62 5.30 11.76
C TYR A 671 -28.97 5.97 11.40
N ARG A 672 -30.10 5.37 11.80
CA ARG A 672 -31.43 6.00 11.66
C ARG A 672 -31.53 7.32 12.42
N PHE A 673 -30.93 7.36 13.61
CA PHE A 673 -30.88 8.60 14.38
C PHE A 673 -30.11 9.69 13.66
N ASP A 674 -28.92 9.36 13.14
CA ASP A 674 -28.07 10.31 12.41
C ASP A 674 -28.77 10.85 11.16
N LEU A 675 -29.46 9.99 10.40
CA LEU A 675 -30.28 10.39 9.25
C LEU A 675 -31.46 11.30 9.66
N ALA A 676 -32.16 10.95 10.74
CA ALA A 676 -33.26 11.77 11.24
C ALA A 676 -32.80 13.16 11.69
N VAL A 677 -31.59 13.24 12.29
CA VAL A 677 -30.95 14.51 12.67
C VAL A 677 -30.59 15.32 11.42
N GLN A 678 -30.02 14.70 10.38
CA GLN A 678 -29.69 15.37 9.12
C GLN A 678 -30.94 15.90 8.39
N LEU A 679 -32.04 15.16 8.40
CA LEU A 679 -33.33 15.57 7.85
C LEU A 679 -34.04 16.65 8.69
N GLY A 680 -33.62 16.88 9.92
CA GLY A 680 -34.34 17.73 10.85
C GLY A 680 -35.67 17.15 11.36
N SER A 681 -35.87 15.82 11.19
CA SER A 681 -37.05 15.10 11.65
C SER A 681 -36.98 14.82 13.16
N LEU A 682 -37.25 15.83 13.95
CA LEU A 682 -37.08 15.77 15.41
C LEU A 682 -37.95 14.71 16.09
N GLU A 683 -39.17 14.48 15.57
CA GLU A 683 -40.09 13.48 16.15
C GLU A 683 -39.56 12.06 16.01
N VAL A 684 -39.08 11.70 14.80
CA VAL A 684 -38.46 10.40 14.56
C VAL A 684 -37.16 10.20 15.36
N ALA A 685 -36.35 11.25 15.42
CA ALA A 685 -35.14 11.24 16.24
C ALA A 685 -35.47 11.06 17.74
N LYS A 686 -36.58 11.67 18.22
CA LYS A 686 -37.04 11.52 19.59
C LYS A 686 -37.50 10.09 19.89
N GLU A 687 -38.28 9.47 18.99
CA GLU A 687 -38.70 8.06 19.13
C GLU A 687 -37.49 7.13 19.28
N ILE A 688 -36.50 7.32 18.43
CA ILE A 688 -35.27 6.50 18.46
C ILE A 688 -34.46 6.77 19.75
N ALA A 689 -34.40 8.02 20.23
CA ALA A 689 -33.71 8.36 21.46
C ALA A 689 -34.38 7.75 22.70
N VAL A 690 -35.72 7.67 22.70
CA VAL A 690 -36.51 7.01 23.78
C VAL A 690 -36.19 5.51 23.80
N GLU A 691 -36.16 4.85 22.65
CA GLU A 691 -35.85 3.42 22.56
C GLU A 691 -34.42 3.11 22.97
N ALA A 692 -33.46 3.93 22.52
CA ALA A 692 -32.04 3.71 22.74
C ALA A 692 -31.58 4.04 24.18
N ARG A 693 -32.32 4.87 24.91
CA ARG A 693 -32.00 5.38 26.28
C ARG A 693 -30.57 5.91 26.39
N SER A 694 -30.09 6.59 25.39
CA SER A 694 -28.71 7.09 25.29
C SER A 694 -28.64 8.58 25.60
N GLU A 695 -27.91 8.95 26.63
CA GLU A 695 -27.72 10.37 27.03
C GLU A 695 -27.12 11.20 25.89
N SER A 696 -26.20 10.62 25.09
CA SER A 696 -25.56 11.32 23.96
C SER A 696 -26.55 11.67 22.86
N LYS A 697 -27.50 10.78 22.55
CA LYS A 697 -28.53 11.04 21.54
C LYS A 697 -29.53 12.09 22.00
N TRP A 698 -29.92 12.03 23.25
CA TRP A 698 -30.76 13.08 23.88
C TRP A 698 -30.10 14.44 23.82
N LYS A 699 -28.79 14.48 24.06
CA LYS A 699 -28.04 15.74 24.00
C LYS A 699 -28.01 16.30 22.57
N GLN A 700 -27.65 15.49 21.56
CA GLN A 700 -27.65 15.89 20.15
C GLN A 700 -29.02 16.37 19.70
N LEU A 701 -30.07 15.66 20.07
CA LEU A 701 -31.44 16.05 19.77
C LEU A 701 -31.83 17.38 20.45
N GLY A 702 -31.40 17.61 21.70
CA GLY A 702 -31.61 18.85 22.39
C GLY A 702 -30.88 20.03 21.73
N GLU A 703 -29.66 19.85 21.29
CA GLU A 703 -28.89 20.85 20.54
C GLU A 703 -29.57 21.18 19.20
N LEU A 704 -30.04 20.15 18.45
CA LEU A 704 -30.80 20.35 17.22
C LEU A 704 -32.13 21.07 17.48
N ALA A 705 -32.87 20.70 18.53
CA ALA A 705 -34.11 21.35 18.91
C ALA A 705 -33.90 22.82 19.28
N MET A 706 -32.81 23.16 19.96
CA MET A 706 -32.43 24.57 20.25
C MET A 706 -32.15 25.33 18.94
N SER A 707 -31.39 24.73 18.02
CA SER A 707 -31.06 25.38 16.73
C SER A 707 -32.28 25.63 15.85
N THR A 708 -33.30 24.77 15.97
CA THR A 708 -34.55 24.89 15.20
C THR A 708 -35.62 25.70 15.92
N GLY A 709 -35.34 26.21 17.12
CA GLY A 709 -36.26 27.05 17.89
C GLY A 709 -37.38 26.31 18.61
N LYS A 710 -37.35 24.98 18.68
CA LYS A 710 -38.32 24.15 19.44
C LYS A 710 -37.88 24.02 20.90
N LEU A 711 -38.00 25.11 21.66
CA LEU A 711 -37.42 25.26 22.98
C LEU A 711 -38.00 24.32 24.05
N GLU A 712 -39.31 23.98 23.97
CA GLU A 712 -39.94 23.01 24.88
C GLU A 712 -39.37 21.60 24.68
N MET A 713 -39.17 21.19 23.41
CA MET A 713 -38.55 19.91 23.11
C MET A 713 -37.07 19.89 23.50
N ALA A 714 -36.37 21.02 23.34
CA ALA A 714 -34.98 21.16 23.75
C ALA A 714 -34.81 20.98 25.26
N GLU A 715 -35.70 21.59 26.04
CA GLU A 715 -35.73 21.44 27.50
C GLU A 715 -35.92 19.96 27.90
N GLU A 716 -36.94 19.31 27.36
CA GLU A 716 -37.21 17.88 27.61
C GLU A 716 -35.98 17.00 27.26
N CYS A 717 -35.38 17.22 26.10
CA CYS A 717 -34.25 16.43 25.65
C CYS A 717 -33.00 16.64 26.51
N LEU A 718 -32.71 17.89 26.88
CA LEU A 718 -31.56 18.20 27.71
C LEU A 718 -31.74 17.73 29.17
N LEU A 719 -32.99 17.69 29.67
CA LEU A 719 -33.30 17.07 30.95
C LEU A 719 -33.03 15.56 30.94
N GLN A 720 -33.44 14.89 29.89
CA GLN A 720 -33.21 13.43 29.72
C GLN A 720 -31.70 13.12 29.47
N ALA A 721 -30.99 14.03 28.84
CA ALA A 721 -29.55 13.95 28.66
C ALA A 721 -28.74 14.29 29.90
N THR A 722 -29.37 14.81 30.96
CA THR A 722 -28.69 15.37 32.16
C THR A 722 -27.61 16.40 31.78
N ASP A 723 -27.82 17.13 30.67
CA ASP A 723 -26.91 18.18 30.22
C ASP A 723 -27.26 19.52 30.91
N PHE A 724 -26.73 19.67 32.09
CA PHE A 724 -26.96 20.90 32.89
C PHE A 724 -26.36 22.15 32.26
N SER A 725 -25.33 22.02 31.43
CA SER A 725 -24.72 23.14 30.73
C SER A 725 -25.66 23.66 29.65
N GLY A 726 -26.24 22.74 28.86
CA GLY A 726 -27.24 23.07 27.84
C GLY A 726 -28.49 23.66 28.45
N LEU A 727 -28.99 23.09 29.58
CA LEU A 727 -30.14 23.63 30.32
C LEU A 727 -29.85 25.02 30.90
N LEU A 728 -28.66 25.24 31.44
CA LEU A 728 -28.29 26.55 31.96
C LEU A 728 -28.27 27.60 30.83
N LEU A 729 -27.73 27.23 29.66
CA LEU A 729 -27.72 28.10 28.49
C LEU A 729 -29.16 28.41 28.04
N LEU A 730 -30.02 27.39 27.98
CA LEU A 730 -31.43 27.55 27.60
C LEU A 730 -32.18 28.48 28.57
N TYR A 731 -32.16 28.18 29.87
CA TYR A 731 -32.88 28.99 30.91
C TYR A 731 -32.30 30.39 31.04
N SER A 732 -30.98 30.55 30.91
CA SER A 732 -30.38 31.89 30.97
C SER A 732 -30.74 32.74 29.73
N SER A 733 -30.83 32.13 28.55
CA SER A 733 -31.24 32.83 27.30
C SER A 733 -32.72 33.23 27.33
N LEU A 734 -33.57 32.42 27.97
CA LEU A 734 -35.00 32.71 28.16
C LEU A 734 -35.28 33.67 29.34
N GLY A 735 -34.29 33.91 30.20
CA GLY A 735 -34.50 34.67 31.44
C GLY A 735 -35.37 33.95 32.48
N ASP A 736 -35.44 32.59 32.40
CA ASP A 736 -36.28 31.78 33.32
C ASP A 736 -35.57 31.53 34.65
N ALA A 737 -35.87 32.38 35.62
CA ALA A 737 -35.34 32.27 36.98
C ALA A 737 -35.84 31.03 37.73
N GLU A 738 -37.08 30.56 37.45
CA GLU A 738 -37.61 29.34 38.06
C GLU A 738 -36.90 28.09 37.53
N GLY A 739 -36.66 28.04 36.21
CA GLY A 739 -35.89 26.98 35.58
C GLY A 739 -34.46 26.89 36.12
N ILE A 740 -33.77 28.03 36.27
CA ILE A 740 -32.44 28.08 36.88
C ILE A 740 -32.49 27.62 38.34
N THR A 741 -33.53 27.95 39.10
CA THR A 741 -33.68 27.49 40.49
C THR A 741 -33.87 25.97 40.59
N LYS A 742 -34.67 25.38 39.69
CA LYS A 742 -34.84 23.93 39.60
C LYS A 742 -33.52 23.23 39.19
N LEU A 743 -32.81 23.82 38.22
CA LEU A 743 -31.52 23.32 37.75
C LEU A 743 -30.47 23.33 38.88
N ALA A 744 -30.43 24.40 39.71
CA ALA A 744 -29.55 24.49 40.87
C ALA A 744 -29.79 23.34 41.85
N SER A 745 -31.06 23.03 42.13
CA SER A 745 -31.45 21.94 43.03
C SER A 745 -31.05 20.59 42.49
N MET A 746 -31.34 20.31 41.20
CA MET A 746 -30.98 19.06 40.53
C MET A 746 -29.44 18.86 40.43
N ALA A 747 -28.72 19.92 40.10
CA ALA A 747 -27.27 19.90 40.04
C ALA A 747 -26.63 19.62 41.41
N LYS A 748 -27.21 20.16 42.48
CA LYS A 748 -26.78 19.90 43.86
C LYS A 748 -27.02 18.44 44.28
N GLU A 749 -28.16 17.85 43.92
CA GLU A 749 -28.51 16.44 44.21
C GLU A 749 -27.57 15.48 43.52
N LEU A 750 -27.20 15.78 42.30
CA LEU A 750 -26.28 14.94 41.48
C LEU A 750 -24.79 15.27 41.68
N GLY A 751 -24.48 16.15 42.67
CA GLY A 751 -23.09 16.48 43.02
C GLY A 751 -22.35 17.34 41.98
N LYS A 752 -23.07 17.96 41.03
CA LYS A 752 -22.49 18.90 40.04
C LYS A 752 -22.39 20.31 40.66
N ASN A 753 -21.62 20.41 41.72
CA ASN A 753 -21.54 21.60 42.57
C ASN A 753 -21.14 22.88 41.83
N ASN A 754 -20.31 22.77 40.78
CA ASN A 754 -19.92 23.95 40.00
C ASN A 754 -21.09 24.57 39.23
N VAL A 755 -21.95 23.73 38.64
CA VAL A 755 -23.15 24.19 37.93
C VAL A 755 -24.17 24.75 38.94
N ALA A 756 -24.38 24.02 40.04
CA ALA A 756 -25.25 24.48 41.12
C ALA A 756 -24.80 25.83 41.66
N PHE A 757 -23.51 26.03 41.91
CA PHE A 757 -22.93 27.30 42.33
C PHE A 757 -23.19 28.41 41.32
N LEU A 758 -22.96 28.15 40.01
CA LEU A 758 -23.18 29.15 38.98
C LEU A 758 -24.66 29.57 38.91
N CYS A 759 -25.58 28.60 38.94
CA CYS A 759 -27.02 28.86 38.97
C CYS A 759 -27.41 29.73 40.17
N LEU A 760 -26.98 29.37 41.38
CA LEU A 760 -27.26 30.12 42.59
C LEU A 760 -26.65 31.52 42.57
N PHE A 761 -25.44 31.63 42.00
CA PHE A 761 -24.77 32.91 41.86
C PHE A 761 -25.51 33.86 40.91
N MET A 762 -25.94 33.33 39.75
CA MET A 762 -26.76 34.08 38.78
C MET A 762 -28.09 34.55 39.42
N LEU A 763 -28.71 33.74 40.27
CA LEU A 763 -29.92 34.07 41.00
C LEU A 763 -29.69 35.06 42.16
N GLY A 764 -28.44 35.47 42.40
CA GLY A 764 -28.10 36.35 43.52
C GLY A 764 -28.26 35.71 44.90
N LYS A 765 -28.42 34.39 44.99
CA LYS A 765 -28.54 33.63 46.24
C LYS A 765 -27.18 33.33 46.86
N LEU A 766 -26.50 34.43 47.28
CA LEU A 766 -25.09 34.35 47.70
C LEU A 766 -24.89 33.51 48.96
N GLU A 767 -25.86 33.51 49.86
CA GLU A 767 -25.81 32.70 51.09
C GLU A 767 -25.89 31.22 50.80
N GLU A 768 -26.74 30.80 49.80
CA GLU A 768 -26.81 29.41 49.34
C GLU A 768 -25.55 28.98 48.61
N CYS A 769 -24.92 29.91 47.85
CA CYS A 769 -23.60 29.67 47.21
C CYS A 769 -22.52 29.42 48.25
N LEU A 770 -22.49 30.24 49.29
CA LEU A 770 -21.53 30.12 50.38
C LEU A 770 -21.69 28.77 51.11
N GLN A 771 -22.95 28.42 51.42
CA GLN A 771 -23.26 27.14 52.06
C GLN A 771 -22.87 25.94 51.19
N LEU A 772 -23.09 26.03 49.88
CA LEU A 772 -22.69 24.99 48.91
C LEU A 772 -21.17 24.80 48.89
N LEU A 773 -20.38 25.87 48.96
CA LEU A 773 -18.92 25.79 49.03
C LEU A 773 -18.45 25.12 50.32
N VAL A 774 -19.09 25.45 51.44
CA VAL A 774 -18.79 24.82 52.75
C VAL A 774 -19.17 23.34 52.72
N ASP A 775 -20.37 23.00 52.24
CA ASP A 775 -20.87 21.61 52.15
C ASP A 775 -20.00 20.75 51.21
N SER A 776 -19.42 21.35 50.17
CA SER A 776 -18.50 20.69 49.23
C SER A 776 -17.03 20.65 49.71
N ASN A 777 -16.79 21.05 50.97
CA ASN A 777 -15.45 21.11 51.60
C ASN A 777 -14.45 22.05 50.90
N ARG A 778 -14.97 23.11 50.24
CA ARG A 778 -14.18 24.16 49.57
C ARG A 778 -14.12 25.40 50.45
N ILE A 779 -13.65 25.23 51.67
CA ILE A 779 -13.70 26.27 52.73
C ILE A 779 -12.85 27.51 52.39
N PRO A 780 -11.63 27.38 51.80
CA PRO A 780 -10.84 28.53 51.39
C PRO A 780 -11.56 29.43 50.36
N GLU A 781 -12.19 28.79 49.36
CA GLU A 781 -12.96 29.49 48.32
C GLU A 781 -14.22 30.15 48.94
N ALA A 782 -14.86 29.46 49.89
CA ALA A 782 -15.98 30.04 50.64
C ALA A 782 -15.56 31.30 51.41
N ALA A 783 -14.40 31.29 52.04
CA ALA A 783 -13.88 32.46 52.78
C ALA A 783 -13.56 33.64 51.84
N LEU A 784 -12.96 33.36 50.67
CA LEU A 784 -12.70 34.39 49.66
C LEU A 784 -13.99 34.94 49.05
N MET A 785 -14.97 34.08 48.78
CA MET A 785 -16.29 34.52 48.32
C MET A 785 -17.01 35.36 49.37
N ALA A 786 -17.00 34.93 50.63
CA ALA A 786 -17.59 35.69 51.72
C ALA A 786 -16.96 37.10 51.87
N ARG A 787 -15.63 37.17 51.77
CA ARG A 787 -14.91 38.42 51.75
C ARG A 787 -15.35 39.38 50.66
N SER A 788 -15.62 38.86 49.48
CA SER A 788 -15.95 39.67 48.30
C SER A 788 -17.43 40.03 48.19
N TYR A 789 -18.33 39.15 48.62
CA TYR A 789 -19.76 39.30 48.35
C TYR A 789 -20.65 39.30 49.60
N LEU A 790 -20.18 38.75 50.73
CA LEU A 790 -20.91 38.60 51.99
C LEU A 790 -19.99 38.87 53.20
N PRO A 791 -19.47 40.11 53.34
CA PRO A 791 -18.57 40.45 54.42
C PRO A 791 -19.11 40.09 55.82
N SER A 792 -20.43 40.18 56.05
CA SER A 792 -21.09 39.82 57.32
C SER A 792 -20.87 38.33 57.71
N LYS A 793 -20.57 37.44 56.77
CA LYS A 793 -20.40 36.02 57.04
C LYS A 793 -18.92 35.55 57.13
N VAL A 794 -17.97 36.46 56.95
CA VAL A 794 -16.55 36.13 56.94
C VAL A 794 -16.10 35.51 58.26
N SER A 795 -16.47 36.08 59.41
CA SER A 795 -16.06 35.57 60.72
C SER A 795 -16.56 34.14 60.96
N ASP A 796 -17.78 33.83 60.55
CA ASP A 796 -18.34 32.49 60.63
C ASP A 796 -17.51 31.48 59.80
N ILE A 797 -17.19 31.79 58.51
CA ILE A 797 -16.42 30.96 57.64
C ILE A 797 -14.96 30.82 58.07
N VAL A 798 -14.34 31.93 58.57
CA VAL A 798 -12.96 31.86 59.08
C VAL A 798 -12.91 30.94 60.30
N SER A 799 -13.91 30.90 61.13
CA SER A 799 -13.97 29.96 62.25
C SER A 799 -14.03 28.50 61.81
N ILE A 800 -14.80 28.22 60.73
CA ILE A 800 -14.86 26.89 60.13
C ILE A 800 -13.53 26.57 59.52
N TRP A 801 -12.89 27.48 58.80
CA TRP A 801 -11.60 27.29 58.15
C TRP A 801 -10.49 27.09 59.21
N LYS A 802 -10.46 27.84 60.30
CA LYS A 802 -9.53 27.59 61.40
C LYS A 802 -9.66 26.16 61.95
N LYS A 803 -10.88 25.65 62.14
CA LYS A 803 -11.14 24.28 62.60
C LYS A 803 -10.68 23.24 61.58
N ASP A 804 -10.83 23.48 60.31
CA ASP A 804 -10.38 22.55 59.26
C ASP A 804 -8.85 22.53 59.15
N LEU A 805 -8.21 23.70 59.11
CA LEU A 805 -6.76 23.81 59.11
C LEU A 805 -6.10 23.28 60.38
N GLN A 806 -6.73 23.32 61.51
CA GLN A 806 -6.20 22.69 62.71
C GLN A 806 -5.96 21.19 62.57
N LYS A 807 -6.74 20.51 61.74
CA LYS A 807 -6.57 19.09 61.44
C LYS A 807 -5.28 18.81 60.66
N VAL A 808 -4.80 19.77 59.89
CA VAL A 808 -3.66 19.64 58.99
C VAL A 808 -2.41 20.34 59.51
N ASN A 809 -2.54 21.61 59.94
CA ASN A 809 -1.44 22.44 60.43
C ASN A 809 -1.93 23.49 61.43
N SER A 810 -1.64 23.33 62.73
CA SER A 810 -2.07 24.21 63.79
C SER A 810 -1.50 25.64 63.65
N LYS A 811 -0.24 25.77 63.17
CA LYS A 811 0.40 27.07 62.98
C LYS A 811 -0.29 27.91 61.90
N ALA A 812 -0.70 27.23 60.80
CA ALA A 812 -1.42 27.86 59.72
C ALA A 812 -2.83 28.29 60.16
N ALA A 813 -3.49 27.50 61.01
CA ALA A 813 -4.78 27.84 61.55
C ALA A 813 -4.71 29.07 62.49
N GLU A 814 -3.63 29.20 63.29
CA GLU A 814 -3.41 30.36 64.17
C GLU A 814 -3.05 31.65 63.41
N SER A 815 -2.50 31.56 62.25
CA SER A 815 -2.13 32.68 61.37
C SER A 815 -3.30 33.29 60.57
N LEU A 816 -4.46 32.61 60.52
CA LEU A 816 -5.67 33.16 59.90
C LEU A 816 -6.24 34.28 60.73
N ALA A 817 -6.28 35.51 60.17
CA ALA A 817 -6.87 36.67 60.82
C ALA A 817 -8.39 36.73 60.59
N ASP A 818 -9.13 37.01 61.63
CA ASP A 818 -10.57 37.29 61.59
C ASP A 818 -10.78 38.81 61.65
N PRO A 819 -11.58 39.40 60.75
CA PRO A 819 -11.86 40.82 60.77
C PRO A 819 -12.48 41.30 62.11
N ALA A 820 -13.24 40.47 62.81
CA ALA A 820 -13.82 40.79 64.11
C ALA A 820 -12.78 40.80 65.24
N GLU A 821 -11.75 39.95 65.19
CA GLU A 821 -10.68 39.84 66.17
C GLU A 821 -9.55 40.84 65.91
N TYR A 822 -9.26 41.13 64.62
CA TYR A 822 -8.13 41.95 64.17
C TYR A 822 -8.57 43.07 63.21
N PRO A 823 -9.43 44.03 63.66
CA PRO A 823 -9.96 45.03 62.75
C PRO A 823 -8.91 45.98 62.16
N ASN A 824 -7.79 46.14 62.82
CA ASN A 824 -6.65 46.89 62.26
C ASN A 824 -5.93 46.28 61.04
N LEU A 825 -6.23 45.07 60.73
CA LEU A 825 -5.73 44.40 59.47
C LEU A 825 -6.72 44.56 58.34
N PHE A 826 -7.87 45.06 58.50
CA PHE A 826 -8.98 45.21 57.55
C PHE A 826 -9.56 46.63 57.62
N GLU A 827 -8.81 47.62 57.14
CA GLU A 827 -9.14 49.06 57.29
C GLU A 827 -10.51 49.42 56.74
N ASP A 828 -10.95 48.79 55.65
CA ASP A 828 -12.22 49.12 55.00
C ASP A 828 -13.37 48.17 55.39
N TRP A 829 -13.25 47.49 56.55
CA TRP A 829 -14.20 46.39 56.85
C TRP A 829 -15.60 46.95 57.19
N GLN A 830 -15.69 48.10 57.88
CA GLN A 830 -16.97 48.73 58.23
C GLN A 830 -17.71 49.26 57.00
N ILE A 831 -16.94 49.74 56.01
CA ILE A 831 -17.48 50.22 54.74
C ILE A 831 -18.03 49.08 53.97
N ALA A 832 -17.30 47.96 53.91
CA ALA A 832 -17.75 46.73 53.24
C ALA A 832 -19.07 46.19 53.81
N LEU A 833 -19.27 46.25 55.14
CA LEU A 833 -20.53 45.86 55.79
C LEU A 833 -21.69 46.84 55.46
N ASN A 834 -21.44 48.14 55.37
CA ASN A 834 -22.43 49.10 54.95
C ASN A 834 -22.83 48.95 53.47
N VAL A 835 -21.88 48.72 52.63
CA VAL A 835 -22.12 48.40 51.17
C VAL A 835 -22.97 47.15 51.07
N GLU A 836 -22.64 46.07 51.79
CA GLU A 836 -23.43 44.84 51.77
C GLU A 836 -24.89 45.13 52.21
N ALA A 837 -25.12 45.88 53.35
CA ALA A 837 -26.44 46.19 53.82
C ALA A 837 -27.28 47.03 52.83
N THR A 838 -26.63 47.86 52.02
CA THR A 838 -27.31 48.75 51.06
C THR A 838 -27.69 47.93 49.80
N HIS A 839 -26.87 46.96 49.44
CA HIS A 839 -27.12 46.15 48.23
C HIS A 839 -27.91 44.86 48.49
N ALA A 840 -27.98 44.35 49.70
CA ALA A 840 -28.73 43.16 50.08
C ALA A 840 -30.22 43.18 49.65
N PRO A 841 -30.97 44.23 49.74
CA PRO A 841 -32.38 44.25 49.34
C PRO A 841 -32.59 44.26 47.81
N LYS A 842 -31.56 44.58 47.03
CA LYS A 842 -31.64 44.64 45.60
C LYS A 842 -31.28 43.27 44.93
N ARG A 843 -30.80 42.26 45.67
CA ARG A 843 -30.43 40.96 45.20
C ARG A 843 -31.67 40.11 44.91
N GLY A 844 -31.66 39.38 43.81
CA GLY A 844 -32.74 38.46 43.39
C GLY A 844 -33.96 39.15 42.77
N VAL A 845 -33.88 40.45 42.44
CA VAL A 845 -34.90 41.15 41.65
C VAL A 845 -34.51 41.07 40.16
N TYR A 846 -35.29 40.30 39.40
CA TYR A 846 -35.07 40.13 37.96
C TYR A 846 -36.11 40.89 37.18
N PRO A 847 -35.73 41.96 36.46
CA PRO A 847 -36.66 42.66 35.58
C PRO A 847 -37.05 41.85 34.39
N PRO A 848 -38.24 42.09 33.80
CA PRO A 848 -38.56 41.49 32.49
C PRO A 848 -37.49 41.82 31.43
N ALA A 849 -37.26 40.92 30.48
CA ALA A 849 -36.26 41.11 29.41
C ALA A 849 -36.48 42.38 28.59
N GLU A 850 -37.72 42.84 28.48
CA GLU A 850 -38.13 44.08 27.81
C GLU A 850 -37.61 45.35 28.49
N GLU A 851 -37.37 45.31 29.81
CA GLU A 851 -36.84 46.41 30.61
C GLU A 851 -35.30 46.39 30.74
N TYR A 852 -34.62 45.46 30.09
CA TYR A 852 -33.16 45.29 30.23
C TYR A 852 -32.37 46.59 29.99
N MET A 853 -32.71 47.37 28.99
CA MET A 853 -32.03 48.63 28.66
C MET A 853 -32.10 49.64 29.81
N THR A 854 -33.24 49.74 30.49
CA THR A 854 -33.44 50.62 31.64
C THR A 854 -32.71 50.16 32.88
N TYR A 855 -32.55 48.86 33.06
CA TYR A 855 -31.81 48.26 34.16
C TYR A 855 -30.31 48.19 33.91
N ALA A 856 -29.87 48.08 32.68
CA ALA A 856 -28.46 48.06 32.33
C ALA A 856 -27.75 49.35 32.75
N GLU A 857 -28.41 50.49 32.61
CA GLU A 857 -27.89 51.76 33.08
C GLU A 857 -27.75 51.81 34.59
N ARG A 858 -28.65 51.14 35.34
CA ARG A 858 -28.61 51.11 36.82
C ARG A 858 -27.69 50.08 37.42
N SER A 859 -27.36 49.00 36.62
CA SER A 859 -26.45 47.96 37.06
C SER A 859 -24.99 48.25 36.75
N SER A 860 -24.70 49.30 36.01
CA SER A 860 -23.38 49.80 35.70
C SER A 860 -22.67 50.60 36.77
N GLU A 861 -23.36 50.89 37.90
CA GLU A 861 -22.71 51.50 39.09
C GLU A 861 -21.66 50.54 39.62
N SER A 862 -20.42 50.91 39.43
CA SER A 862 -19.26 50.14 39.95
C SER A 862 -19.35 50.11 41.46
N LEU A 863 -19.22 48.94 42.09
CA LEU A 863 -19.12 48.81 43.57
C LEU A 863 -17.99 49.67 44.13
N VAL A 864 -16.95 49.93 43.31
CA VAL A 864 -15.85 50.83 43.68
C VAL A 864 -16.28 52.29 43.70
N GLU A 865 -17.19 52.70 42.81
CA GLU A 865 -17.74 54.06 42.76
C GLU A 865 -18.77 54.28 43.89
N ALA A 866 -19.63 53.27 44.10
CA ALA A 866 -20.52 53.28 45.27
C ALA A 866 -19.71 53.31 46.59
N PHE A 867 -18.61 52.59 46.65
CA PHE A 867 -17.70 52.61 47.80
C PHE A 867 -17.02 53.97 48.00
N LYS A 868 -16.56 54.61 46.92
CA LYS A 868 -15.98 55.97 47.00
C LYS A 868 -16.99 57.03 47.30
N SER A 869 -18.25 56.90 46.83
CA SER A 869 -19.33 57.91 47.21
C SER A 869 -19.72 57.81 48.65
N MET A 870 -19.70 56.61 49.26
CA MET A 870 -19.95 56.52 50.75
C MET A 870 -18.82 57.10 51.58
N ASN A 871 -17.57 57.07 51.13
CA ASN A 871 -16.46 57.72 51.83
C ASN A 871 -16.52 59.24 51.79
N VAL A 872 -17.17 59.85 50.78
CA VAL A 872 -17.28 61.29 50.62
C VAL A 872 -18.40 61.88 51.54
N GLU A 873 -19.41 61.15 52.05
CA GLU A 873 -20.47 61.55 52.88
C GLU A 873 -20.10 61.61 54.42
N GLU A 874 -18.98 61.08 54.83
CA GLU A 874 -18.48 61.09 56.20
C GLU A 874 -17.55 62.27 56.55
N GLU A 875 -17.17 63.15 55.61
CA GLU A 875 -16.35 64.34 55.82
C GLU A 875 -17.18 65.64 55.70
N VAL A 876 -17.99 66.02 56.65
CA VAL A 876 -18.37 67.41 57.05
C VAL A 876 -19.12 67.32 58.34
N PRO A 877 -18.96 68.23 59.45
CA PRO A 877 -18.33 69.53 59.43
C PRO A 877 -17.49 69.92 60.68
N SER A 878 -16.64 70.95 60.62
CA SER A 878 -16.60 72.05 61.54
C SER A 878 -15.63 73.15 61.15
N GLU A 879 -16.21 74.29 60.85
CA GLU A 879 -15.93 75.66 61.21
C GLU A 879 -14.50 76.17 61.48
N ASN A 880 -14.22 77.29 60.74
CA ASN A 880 -13.54 78.53 61.18
C ASN A 880 -12.02 78.62 61.06
N GLY A 881 -11.66 79.63 60.25
CA GLY A 881 -10.47 80.42 60.49
C GLY A 881 -9.62 80.72 59.33
N ASP A 882 -9.92 81.78 58.64
CA ASP A 882 -9.12 82.64 57.79
C ASP A 882 -7.80 83.12 58.44
N PRO A 883 -6.88 83.83 57.76
CA PRO A 883 -6.44 83.80 56.35
C PRO A 883 -4.91 83.89 56.17
N ALA A 884 -4.52 84.02 54.95
CA ALA A 884 -3.40 84.81 54.42
C ALA A 884 -2.15 84.10 53.90
N HIS A 885 -1.87 84.52 52.66
CA HIS A 885 -0.58 84.74 51.98
C HIS A 885 0.36 83.54 51.82
N GLU A 886 0.95 83.39 50.79
CA GLU A 886 1.51 84.06 49.59
C GLU A 886 1.88 83.05 48.52
N VAL A 887 1.50 83.29 47.32
CA VAL A 887 2.24 83.44 46.06
C VAL A 887 3.73 83.04 46.13
N ILE A 888 4.12 82.25 45.30
CA ILE A 888 5.22 82.32 44.33
C ILE A 888 5.09 81.18 43.31
N GLU A 889 4.79 81.54 42.06
CA GLU A 889 5.35 81.28 40.78
C GLU A 889 6.72 80.56 40.85
N ASP A 890 7.11 79.67 40.03
CA ASP A 890 7.41 79.88 38.64
C ASP A 890 8.03 78.63 38.07
N ASP A 891 7.92 78.48 36.69
CA ASP A 891 8.76 77.84 35.71
C ASP A 891 8.86 76.31 35.77
N GLY A 892 8.60 75.68 34.75
CA GLY A 892 8.66 75.96 33.30
C GLY A 892 9.35 74.80 32.58
N VAL A 893 8.81 74.57 31.41
CA VAL A 893 9.57 74.04 30.32
C VAL A 893 9.83 72.53 30.35
N GLU A 894 9.66 71.78 29.37
CA GLU A 894 9.36 71.80 27.92
C GLU A 894 8.92 70.44 27.42
N GLU A 895 8.12 70.52 26.41
CA GLU A 895 7.82 69.59 25.33
C GLU A 895 9.01 68.74 24.88
N SER A 896 8.70 67.53 24.51
CA SER A 896 9.12 67.12 23.17
C SER A 896 8.17 66.04 22.63
N GLN A 897 7.58 66.42 21.53
CA GLN A 897 6.89 65.61 20.51
C GLN A 897 7.85 64.61 19.86
N GLU A 898 7.20 63.73 19.10
CA GLU A 898 7.62 62.92 17.95
C GLU A 898 7.73 61.45 18.30
N ASP A 899 7.24 60.52 17.59
CA ASP A 899 6.64 60.47 16.24
C ASP A 899 5.71 59.25 16.13
N ALA A 900 4.68 59.42 15.36
CA ALA A 900 3.82 58.39 14.86
C ALA A 900 4.49 57.67 13.66
N VAL A 901 4.56 56.36 13.69
CA VAL A 901 4.75 55.56 12.49
C VAL A 901 3.61 54.59 12.35
N GLU A 902 2.78 54.87 11.36
CA GLU A 902 1.83 53.92 10.76
C GLU A 902 2.60 52.75 10.16
N VAL A 903 2.14 51.56 10.46
CA VAL A 903 2.40 50.38 9.62
C VAL A 903 1.10 49.63 9.45
N GLU A 904 0.69 49.53 8.19
CA GLU A 904 -0.44 48.77 7.72
C GLU A 904 -0.31 47.27 8.02
N PRO A 905 -1.41 46.49 8.04
CA PRO A 905 -1.39 45.08 8.35
C PRO A 905 -1.11 44.25 7.11
N ASP A 906 -0.18 43.34 7.22
CA ASP A 906 0.04 42.27 6.25
C ASP A 906 -0.64 40.99 6.74
N ASP A 907 -1.53 40.47 5.88
CA ASP A 907 -2.24 39.23 6.05
C ASP A 907 -1.32 38.03 5.89
N SER A 908 -1.16 37.22 6.91
CA SER A 908 -0.97 35.78 6.71
C SER A 908 -1.35 35.00 7.96
N ILE A 909 -2.40 34.24 7.79
CA ILE A 909 -2.94 33.24 8.68
C ILE A 909 -1.95 32.07 8.75
N ASP A 910 -1.49 31.74 9.93
CA ASP A 910 -1.18 30.35 10.24
C ASP A 910 -1.41 30.07 11.73
N GLY A 911 -2.45 29.27 11.97
CA GLY A 911 -2.90 28.86 13.28
C GLY A 911 -2.16 27.64 13.79
N GLY A 912 -1.15 27.83 14.59
CA GLY A 912 -0.54 26.75 15.36
C GLY A 912 -1.18 26.58 16.72
N VAL A 913 -1.92 25.54 16.93
CA VAL A 913 -2.43 25.11 18.22
C VAL A 913 -1.32 24.41 18.99
N LEU A 914 -0.87 25.03 20.07
CA LEU A 914 -0.04 24.39 21.08
C LEU A 914 -0.93 23.53 22.00
N VAL A 915 -0.82 22.22 21.87
CA VAL A 915 -1.37 21.28 22.86
C VAL A 915 -0.22 20.86 23.78
N ASN A 916 -0.28 21.33 25.00
CA ASN A 916 0.45 20.75 26.11
C ASN A 916 -0.30 19.50 26.58
N GLY A 917 0.27 18.35 26.37
CA GLY A 917 -0.18 17.08 26.93
C GLY A 917 1.00 16.43 27.63
N ASN A 918 0.99 16.53 28.93
CA ASN A 918 1.84 15.70 29.78
C ASN A 918 0.89 14.80 30.55
N ASP A 919 0.87 13.52 30.26
CA ASP A 919 0.42 12.48 31.17
C ASP A 919 1.04 11.15 30.74
N GLY A 920 1.92 10.66 31.61
CA GLY A 920 2.48 9.34 31.53
C GLY A 920 1.48 8.31 32.06
N GLU A 921 1.22 7.29 31.29
CA GLU A 921 0.62 6.06 31.77
C GLU A 921 1.53 4.85 31.48
N GLU A 922 1.89 4.18 32.55
CA GLU A 922 2.60 2.91 32.56
C GLU A 922 1.71 1.80 32.00
N HIS A 923 2.16 1.15 30.93
CA HIS A 923 1.55 -0.07 30.43
C HIS A 923 2.11 -1.31 31.13
N TRP A 924 1.25 -1.98 31.86
CA TRP A 924 1.45 -3.34 32.32
C TRP A 924 1.11 -4.32 31.18
N VAL A 925 2.12 -5.06 30.72
CA VAL A 925 1.93 -6.17 29.76
C VAL A 925 1.58 -7.41 30.56
N LEU A 926 0.39 -7.95 30.36
CA LEU A 926 0.03 -9.32 30.74
C LEU A 926 0.12 -10.22 29.50
N THR A 927 1.02 -11.18 29.56
CA THR A 927 1.03 -12.32 28.68
C THR A 927 -0.02 -13.34 29.10
N PRO A 928 -0.76 -13.98 28.21
CA PRO A 928 -1.46 -15.22 28.52
C PRO A 928 -0.71 -16.40 27.93
N ASP A 929 -0.32 -17.31 28.83
CA ASP A 929 -0.08 -18.72 28.50
C ASP A 929 -1.42 -19.39 28.13
N GLN A 930 -1.50 -19.99 26.96
CA GLN A 930 -1.92 -21.32 26.53
C GLN A 930 -2.06 -21.39 25.01
#